data_cfd2034aebe172c7bd15a007bb9d3894
#
_entry.id   cfd2034aebe172c7bd15a007bb9d3894
#
_cell.length_a   1.000
_cell.length_b   1.000
_cell.length_c   1.000
_cell.angle_alpha   90.00
_cell.angle_beta   90.00
_cell.angle_gamma   90.00
#
_symmetry.space_group_name_H-M   'P 1'
#
loop_
_entity.id
_entity.type
_entity.pdbx_description
1 polymer ?
#
loop_
_entity_poly.entity_id
_entity_poly.type
_entity_poly.pdbx_seq_one_letter_code
_entity_poly.pdbx_strand_id
1 'polypeptide(L)'
;MRKQLYKYAVILTGLILLFCSDIFAQRPRRGAAPLAGGARPKKEIPAPDSLELARKDSLAKADSLFRLDSLNQLSNSSLKQPAFSNARDSIVEVFSNGQRMIYYYGDVTVKYQDMTLTAERMDYDMNTGIVYARGVLDTLTGEWKGLPVMTQGKQSYKMHELRYNFNSQKVSIKKALTQEDEGLLHGEHVKIMPDKSMNVEHGKYTVCDLEHPHYWMELSVAKVVTQPTRKTVFGPAHLVIADVHIPFLAIPFGFIPKKPERATGLLMPSFGEETARGFYMRDAGMYFVFGDYLDLSLTGDYYTLGSWAIDVNSRYKINYKCSGNLSLTYSYDQTGEKGAPDFFSTSNFGVKWSHSQDSKARPGTSFSASVNFSSPSNSRYNSHSVDEALQNQISSSISYSKNWNGKVNLSVNMLHNQNSRDSSYTFTLPNISLSVSTFYPFKQKNRVGKEKPWEKISFGYNTSFQNKISFKAKEFNQPGFTDKFQNGMSHNFSIGLPSFQLLKYFTFNPSVSYKQNWFFRSSEAVYNRETDKVEMVKGKSFGSFGITQDYSGSISMSTRIYGMFNFGKYSKVQAIRHVISPSISLSLSPEKGTYANGFRTLQYTDVNGNDKEYQYNIYQGQLLGVPSRGKSATANISIGNNLEAKVRDYADSTGKGSKKVKLLDQFSISTGYNFLADSLKMRTISTTMSTNLFNKINLSGSASFDPYAIDKKGKQYNKFAIMAGQGLARMTGASLSASYSLSGKGSIDGNDGRTEKSSSVDYYQRIYYHPVTGEYIPGGWLYYTNPNVPWSLNFSGSFRYSRSYQYDSKTETLNKKNTYMTTLNVTGNIKLTPRLNISASSGYDFIAKKITTTQLNATYDLHCFNITFSWVPVGTWQQYSFKIAANAASLADLLRFKKSSSYWDN
;
A
#
# COMPACT_ATOMS: atom_id res chain seq x y z
N MET A 1 -5.02 10.95 -35.89
CA MET A 1 -4.72 10.68 -34.50
C MET A 1 -4.89 9.19 -34.10
N ARG A 2 -6.02 8.51 -34.40
CA ARG A 2 -6.27 7.11 -34.01
C ARG A 2 -5.23 6.07 -34.47
N LYS A 3 -4.69 6.13 -35.66
CA LYS A 3 -3.74 5.10 -36.20
C LYS A 3 -2.32 5.18 -35.63
N GLN A 4 -1.90 6.29 -35.08
CA GLN A 4 -0.54 6.44 -34.53
C GLN A 4 -0.47 6.18 -33.04
N LEU A 5 -1.52 6.50 -32.27
CA LEU A 5 -1.64 6.07 -30.87
C LEU A 5 -1.64 4.53 -30.75
N TYR A 6 -2.25 3.84 -31.73
CA TYR A 6 -2.21 2.37 -31.83
C TYR A 6 -0.77 1.85 -32.04
N LYS A 7 0.04 2.52 -32.85
CA LYS A 7 1.44 2.12 -33.05
C LYS A 7 2.30 2.28 -31.80
N TYR A 8 2.08 3.31 -31.01
CA TYR A 8 2.85 3.54 -29.79
C TYR A 8 2.36 2.70 -28.62
N ALA A 9 1.06 2.43 -28.52
CA ALA A 9 0.52 1.44 -27.59
C ALA A 9 1.03 0.03 -27.92
N VAL A 10 1.12 -0.32 -29.19
CA VAL A 10 1.69 -1.60 -29.66
C VAL A 10 3.20 -1.65 -29.43
N ILE A 11 3.93 -0.54 -29.57
CA ILE A 11 5.36 -0.48 -29.27
C ILE A 11 5.58 -0.58 -27.76
N LEU A 12 4.74 0.05 -26.93
CA LEU A 12 4.83 -0.05 -25.46
C LEU A 12 4.48 -1.46 -24.97
N THR A 13 3.42 -2.07 -25.55
CA THR A 13 3.09 -3.48 -25.27
C THR A 13 4.15 -4.43 -25.84
N GLY A 14 4.74 -4.15 -26.99
CA GLY A 14 5.85 -4.90 -27.54
C GLY A 14 7.13 -4.80 -26.71
N LEU A 15 7.44 -3.63 -26.15
CA LEU A 15 8.54 -3.45 -25.20
C LEU A 15 8.27 -4.19 -23.88
N ILE A 16 7.04 -4.18 -23.40
CA ILE A 16 6.64 -4.94 -22.19
C ILE A 16 6.75 -6.46 -22.46
N LEU A 17 6.35 -6.92 -23.64
CA LEU A 17 6.47 -8.33 -24.03
C LEU A 17 7.94 -8.75 -24.26
N LEU A 18 8.79 -7.88 -24.79
CA LEU A 18 10.22 -8.15 -24.96
C LEU A 18 10.95 -8.28 -23.62
N PHE A 19 10.59 -7.49 -22.62
CA PHE A 19 11.14 -7.66 -21.27
C PHE A 19 10.58 -8.89 -20.54
N CYS A 20 9.39 -9.37 -20.90
CA CYS A 20 8.82 -10.61 -20.37
C CYS A 20 9.35 -11.86 -21.11
N SER A 21 9.77 -11.79 -22.38
CA SER A 21 10.20 -12.95 -23.15
C SER A 21 11.51 -13.57 -22.67
N ASP A 22 12.43 -12.78 -22.13
CA ASP A 22 13.65 -13.30 -21.49
C ASP A 22 13.39 -14.09 -20.19
N ILE A 23 12.19 -13.98 -19.62
CA ILE A 23 11.80 -14.71 -18.41
C ILE A 23 11.31 -16.13 -18.73
N PHE A 24 10.82 -16.37 -19.93
CA PHE A 24 10.26 -17.67 -20.36
C PHE A 24 11.26 -18.61 -21.06
N ALA A 25 12.45 -18.12 -21.43
CA ALA A 25 13.39 -18.87 -22.28
C ALA A 25 14.39 -19.77 -21.55
N GLN A 26 14.34 -19.91 -20.23
CA GLN A 26 15.23 -20.83 -19.51
C GLN A 26 14.52 -22.10 -19.05
N ARG A 27 14.62 -23.15 -19.89
CA ARG A 27 14.37 -24.54 -19.45
C ARG A 27 15.40 -24.93 -18.37
N PRO A 28 15.00 -25.61 -17.28
CA PRO A 28 15.96 -26.07 -16.29
C PRO A 28 16.82 -27.17 -16.90
N ARG A 29 18.11 -26.91 -17.04
CA ARG A 29 19.10 -27.96 -17.28
C ARG A 29 19.20 -28.82 -16.03
N ARG A 30 18.89 -30.09 -16.13
CA ARG A 30 19.24 -31.11 -15.15
C ARG A 30 20.76 -31.11 -14.97
N GLY A 31 21.22 -30.56 -13.86
CA GLY A 31 22.63 -30.64 -13.44
C GLY A 31 22.90 -32.02 -12.82
N ALA A 32 23.94 -32.64 -13.31
CA ALA A 32 24.50 -33.86 -12.75
C ALA A 32 25.00 -33.61 -11.32
N ALA A 33 24.90 -34.64 -10.49
CA ALA A 33 25.37 -34.62 -9.12
C ALA A 33 26.89 -34.47 -9.03
N PRO A 34 27.42 -33.69 -8.09
CA PRO A 34 28.84 -33.75 -7.74
C PRO A 34 29.09 -34.84 -6.67
N LEU A 35 30.12 -35.60 -6.93
CA LEU A 35 30.72 -36.65 -6.10
C LEU A 35 31.20 -36.09 -4.76
N ALA A 36 31.20 -36.99 -3.80
CA ALA A 36 31.57 -36.86 -2.40
C ALA A 36 32.92 -36.27 -2.08
N GLY A 37 33.00 -35.59 -0.95
CA GLY A 37 34.25 -35.20 -0.29
C GLY A 37 34.06 -34.93 1.19
N GLY A 38 34.52 -35.85 2.03
CA GLY A 38 35.07 -35.60 3.34
C GLY A 38 34.15 -35.54 4.56
N ALA A 39 33.87 -36.66 5.16
CA ALA A 39 33.27 -36.81 6.48
C ALA A 39 34.33 -36.63 7.60
N ARG A 40 33.98 -35.95 8.68
CA ARG A 40 34.61 -36.10 9.99
C ARG A 40 33.67 -36.87 10.92
N PRO A 41 34.17 -37.81 11.75
CA PRO A 41 33.33 -38.72 12.49
C PRO A 41 32.77 -38.12 13.77
N LYS A 42 31.45 -38.33 14.01
CA LYS A 42 30.83 -38.20 15.32
C LYS A 42 30.70 -39.58 15.95
N LYS A 43 31.11 -39.65 17.22
CA LYS A 43 31.02 -40.83 18.07
C LYS A 43 29.58 -41.40 18.06
N GLU A 44 29.50 -42.68 17.75
CA GLU A 44 28.31 -43.48 17.90
C GLU A 44 28.13 -43.95 19.36
N ILE A 45 26.90 -43.81 19.86
CA ILE A 45 26.37 -44.52 21.02
C ILE A 45 25.64 -45.73 20.46
N PRO A 46 25.87 -46.94 20.87
CA PRO A 46 25.26 -48.14 20.31
C PRO A 46 23.75 -48.15 20.62
N ALA A 47 22.93 -48.17 19.59
CA ALA A 47 21.51 -48.44 19.71
C ALA A 47 21.27 -49.95 19.86
N PRO A 48 20.26 -50.37 20.70
CA PRO A 48 19.92 -51.78 20.80
C PRO A 48 19.27 -52.29 19.48
N ASP A 49 19.58 -53.53 19.19
CA ASP A 49 19.31 -54.31 18.00
C ASP A 49 17.90 -54.08 17.42
N SER A 50 17.81 -53.30 16.35
CA SER A 50 16.54 -52.95 15.69
C SER A 50 15.86 -54.14 15.02
N LEU A 51 16.56 -55.24 14.82
CA LEU A 51 16.06 -56.49 14.25
C LEU A 51 15.25 -57.29 15.27
N GLU A 52 15.58 -57.24 16.55
CA GLU A 52 14.84 -57.96 17.61
C GLU A 52 13.56 -57.24 17.99
N LEU A 53 13.55 -55.90 17.99
CA LEU A 53 12.30 -55.11 18.17
C LEU A 53 11.34 -55.28 17.00
N ALA A 54 11.83 -55.25 15.76
CA ALA A 54 11.00 -55.42 14.56
C ALA A 54 10.41 -56.84 14.47
N ARG A 55 11.15 -57.83 15.01
CA ARG A 55 10.65 -59.22 15.06
C ARG A 55 9.62 -59.43 16.15
N LYS A 56 9.74 -58.76 17.30
CA LYS A 56 8.72 -58.77 18.39
C LYS A 56 7.47 -58.01 17.95
N ASP A 57 7.61 -56.83 17.23
CA ASP A 57 6.47 -56.11 16.72
C ASP A 57 5.74 -56.83 15.58
N SER A 58 6.47 -57.55 14.72
CA SER A 58 5.84 -58.32 13.66
C SER A 58 5.16 -59.57 14.18
N LEU A 59 5.69 -60.24 15.23
CA LEU A 59 5.06 -61.35 15.90
C LEU A 59 3.82 -60.88 16.70
N ALA A 60 3.90 -59.74 17.39
CA ALA A 60 2.74 -59.19 18.10
C ALA A 60 1.63 -58.74 17.15
N LYS A 61 1.97 -58.16 15.97
CA LYS A 61 1.01 -57.86 14.91
C LYS A 61 0.43 -59.11 14.26
N ALA A 62 1.21 -60.15 14.04
CA ALA A 62 0.72 -61.43 13.52
C ALA A 62 -0.19 -62.12 14.51
N ASP A 63 0.14 -62.13 15.82
CA ASP A 63 -0.70 -62.72 16.86
C ASP A 63 -2.01 -61.92 17.07
N SER A 64 -1.94 -60.58 16.96
CA SER A 64 -3.14 -59.75 17.01
C SER A 64 -4.02 -59.90 15.77
N LEU A 65 -3.46 -60.05 14.57
CA LEU A 65 -4.18 -60.34 13.34
C LEU A 65 -4.81 -61.75 13.37
N PHE A 66 -4.09 -62.75 13.91
CA PHE A 66 -4.60 -64.11 14.02
C PHE A 66 -5.77 -64.21 15.04
N ARG A 67 -5.67 -63.47 16.16
CA ARG A 67 -6.78 -63.32 17.12
C ARG A 67 -7.98 -62.60 16.54
N LEU A 68 -7.75 -61.56 15.72
CA LEU A 68 -8.80 -60.82 15.02
C LEU A 68 -9.49 -61.73 13.98
N ASP A 69 -8.74 -62.51 13.23
CA ASP A 69 -9.28 -63.44 12.23
C ASP A 69 -10.04 -64.62 12.86
N SER A 70 -9.57 -65.14 14.01
CA SER A 70 -10.28 -66.17 14.73
C SER A 70 -11.55 -65.65 15.40
N LEU A 71 -11.58 -64.39 15.87
CA LEU A 71 -12.77 -63.73 16.38
C LEU A 71 -13.81 -63.46 15.29
N ASN A 72 -13.34 -63.09 14.08
CA ASN A 72 -14.19 -62.84 12.92
C ASN A 72 -14.82 -64.15 12.37
N GLN A 73 -14.14 -65.31 12.49
CA GLN A 73 -14.67 -66.61 12.07
C GLN A 73 -15.72 -67.15 13.03
N LEU A 74 -15.78 -66.70 14.28
CA LEU A 74 -16.71 -67.21 15.30
C LEU A 74 -17.97 -66.35 15.47
N SER A 75 -18.07 -65.16 14.82
CA SER A 75 -19.23 -64.28 14.94
C SER A 75 -20.01 -64.19 13.63
N ASN A 76 -21.28 -64.62 13.65
CA ASN A 76 -22.30 -64.18 12.69
C ASN A 76 -22.62 -62.67 12.83
N SER A 77 -21.60 -61.83 13.11
CA SER A 77 -21.78 -60.43 13.35
C SER A 77 -21.90 -59.71 12.00
N SER A 78 -22.82 -58.79 11.89
CA SER A 78 -23.00 -57.88 10.75
C SER A 78 -21.85 -56.90 10.59
N LEU A 79 -20.89 -56.86 11.55
CA LEU A 79 -19.74 -55.98 11.55
C LEU A 79 -18.51 -56.65 10.91
N LYS A 80 -17.94 -56.03 9.87
CA LYS A 80 -16.70 -56.46 9.20
C LYS A 80 -15.44 -56.29 10.06
N GLN A 81 -15.47 -55.44 11.05
CA GLN A 81 -14.39 -55.13 12.00
C GLN A 81 -14.97 -54.89 13.38
N PRO A 82 -14.19 -54.98 14.48
CA PRO A 82 -14.66 -54.65 15.81
C PRO A 82 -15.06 -53.18 15.92
N ALA A 83 -16.21 -52.92 16.51
CA ALA A 83 -16.62 -51.57 16.92
C ALA A 83 -16.29 -51.39 18.41
N PHE A 84 -15.66 -50.28 18.72
CA PHE A 84 -15.34 -49.91 20.10
C PHE A 84 -16.41 -48.93 20.62
N SER A 85 -17.10 -49.28 21.66
CA SER A 85 -18.11 -48.43 22.29
C SER A 85 -17.77 -48.10 23.72
N ASN A 86 -18.09 -46.90 24.16
CA ASN A 86 -17.96 -46.45 25.54
C ASN A 86 -19.19 -45.59 25.90
N ALA A 87 -19.70 -45.73 27.10
CA ALA A 87 -20.78 -44.91 27.65
C ALA A 87 -20.37 -44.47 29.07
N ARG A 88 -20.70 -43.24 29.45
CA ARG A 88 -20.37 -42.72 30.78
C ARG A 88 -21.24 -43.34 31.89
N ASP A 89 -22.55 -43.49 31.63
CA ASP A 89 -23.50 -43.81 32.67
C ASP A 89 -23.77 -45.32 32.73
N SER A 90 -24.29 -45.92 31.69
CA SER A 90 -24.58 -47.38 31.68
C SER A 90 -24.68 -47.96 30.26
N ILE A 91 -24.44 -49.27 30.18
CA ILE A 91 -24.68 -50.10 29.00
C ILE A 91 -25.61 -51.23 29.44
N VAL A 92 -26.77 -51.34 28.81
CA VAL A 92 -27.77 -52.30 29.12
C VAL A 92 -27.97 -53.25 27.92
N GLU A 93 -27.70 -54.50 28.13
CA GLU A 93 -27.88 -55.56 27.11
C GLU A 93 -29.16 -56.33 27.40
N VAL A 94 -30.03 -56.47 26.39
CA VAL A 94 -31.31 -57.22 26.51
C VAL A 94 -31.34 -58.34 25.49
N PHE A 95 -31.31 -59.55 25.99
CA PHE A 95 -31.35 -60.74 25.18
C PHE A 95 -32.58 -61.56 25.62
N SER A 96 -33.79 -61.25 25.19
CA SER A 96 -35.04 -61.97 25.50
C SER A 96 -35.95 -62.00 24.27
N ASN A 97 -36.77 -63.09 24.17
CA ASN A 97 -37.74 -63.26 23.10
C ASN A 97 -37.24 -63.10 21.67
N GLY A 98 -35.95 -63.44 21.38
CA GLY A 98 -35.32 -63.31 20.06
C GLY A 98 -34.84 -61.92 19.75
N GLN A 99 -35.03 -60.90 20.62
CA GLN A 99 -34.45 -59.56 20.49
C GLN A 99 -33.07 -59.56 21.09
N ARG A 100 -32.15 -58.88 20.39
CA ARG A 100 -30.76 -58.58 20.82
C ARG A 100 -30.50 -57.10 20.71
N MET A 101 -30.77 -56.40 21.82
CA MET A 101 -30.65 -54.95 21.90
C MET A 101 -29.57 -54.56 22.91
N ILE A 102 -28.78 -53.52 22.55
CA ILE A 102 -27.84 -52.86 23.45
C ILE A 102 -28.23 -51.41 23.57
N TYR A 103 -28.46 -50.93 24.78
CA TYR A 103 -28.78 -49.54 25.08
C TYR A 103 -27.58 -48.88 25.77
N TYR A 104 -27.13 -47.78 25.24
CA TYR A 104 -26.03 -46.96 25.80
C TYR A 104 -26.59 -45.67 26.33
N TYR A 105 -26.16 -45.27 27.52
CA TYR A 105 -26.61 -44.05 28.17
C TYR A 105 -25.42 -43.18 28.66
N GLY A 106 -25.50 -41.87 28.45
CA GLY A 106 -24.55 -40.85 28.91
C GLY A 106 -23.28 -40.79 28.07
N ASP A 107 -23.11 -39.73 27.33
CA ASP A 107 -21.91 -39.36 26.60
C ASP A 107 -21.27 -40.49 25.80
N VAL A 108 -22.11 -41.20 25.04
CA VAL A 108 -21.77 -42.42 24.33
C VAL A 108 -20.83 -42.12 23.17
N THR A 109 -19.77 -42.90 23.03
CA THR A 109 -18.84 -42.80 21.91
C THR A 109 -18.70 -44.20 21.26
N VAL A 110 -18.98 -44.27 19.97
CA VAL A 110 -18.78 -45.47 19.15
C VAL A 110 -17.77 -45.18 18.06
N LYS A 111 -16.72 -46.00 17.97
CA LYS A 111 -15.68 -45.93 16.93
C LYS A 111 -15.75 -47.20 16.07
N TYR A 112 -15.93 -47.00 14.77
CA TYR A 112 -15.94 -48.04 13.78
C TYR A 112 -15.22 -47.62 12.50
N GLN A 113 -14.13 -48.29 12.18
CA GLN A 113 -13.24 -47.90 11.05
C GLN A 113 -12.78 -46.45 11.14
N ASP A 114 -13.10 -45.63 10.13
CA ASP A 114 -12.80 -44.19 10.05
C ASP A 114 -13.91 -43.28 10.62
N MET A 115 -14.94 -43.87 11.21
CA MET A 115 -16.12 -43.21 11.76
C MET A 115 -16.04 -43.13 13.28
N THR A 116 -16.35 -42.00 13.84
CA THR A 116 -16.62 -41.80 15.27
C THR A 116 -18.00 -41.21 15.41
N LEU A 117 -18.85 -41.82 16.21
CA LEU A 117 -20.19 -41.33 16.51
C LEU A 117 -20.28 -41.08 18.01
N THR A 118 -20.70 -39.88 18.40
CA THR A 118 -20.96 -39.49 19.77
C THR A 118 -22.41 -39.07 19.94
N ALA A 119 -23.06 -39.44 21.04
CA ALA A 119 -24.43 -39.01 21.38
C ALA A 119 -24.71 -39.20 22.88
N GLU A 120 -25.74 -38.60 23.43
CA GLU A 120 -26.16 -38.84 24.80
C GLU A 120 -26.79 -40.22 24.96
N ARG A 121 -27.50 -40.70 23.94
CA ARG A 121 -28.14 -42.00 23.95
C ARG A 121 -27.99 -42.72 22.61
N MET A 122 -27.66 -44.01 22.66
CA MET A 122 -27.61 -44.88 21.50
C MET A 122 -28.29 -46.19 21.81
N ASP A 123 -29.09 -46.68 20.86
CA ASP A 123 -29.76 -47.96 20.91
C ASP A 123 -29.24 -48.80 19.72
N TYR A 124 -28.67 -49.99 19.97
CA TYR A 124 -28.13 -50.86 18.93
C TYR A 124 -28.93 -52.12 18.84
N ASP A 125 -29.56 -52.39 17.69
CA ASP A 125 -30.24 -53.63 17.38
C ASP A 125 -29.28 -54.58 16.62
N MET A 126 -28.85 -55.61 17.30
CA MET A 126 -27.90 -56.60 16.75
C MET A 126 -28.53 -57.47 15.68
N ASN A 127 -29.84 -57.62 15.67
CA ASN A 127 -30.53 -58.45 14.68
C ASN A 127 -30.58 -57.77 13.31
N THR A 128 -30.88 -56.52 13.30
CA THR A 128 -30.98 -55.71 12.06
C THR A 128 -29.67 -55.00 11.71
N GLY A 129 -28.74 -54.91 12.64
CA GLY A 129 -27.49 -54.15 12.50
C GLY A 129 -27.72 -52.66 12.45
N ILE A 130 -28.76 -52.13 13.13
CA ILE A 130 -29.10 -50.73 13.12
C ILE A 130 -28.72 -50.09 14.46
N VAL A 131 -27.95 -48.96 14.38
CA VAL A 131 -27.75 -48.06 15.52
C VAL A 131 -28.67 -46.88 15.37
N TYR A 132 -29.35 -46.52 16.46
CA TYR A 132 -30.15 -45.31 16.57
C TYR A 132 -29.51 -44.41 17.64
N ALA A 133 -29.04 -43.24 17.23
CA ALA A 133 -28.43 -42.27 18.14
C ALA A 133 -29.29 -41.00 18.21
N ARG A 134 -29.43 -40.46 19.41
CA ARG A 134 -30.22 -39.24 19.69
C ARG A 134 -29.68 -38.44 20.86
N GLY A 135 -29.93 -37.10 20.84
CA GLY A 135 -29.79 -36.27 22.03
C GLY A 135 -30.94 -36.49 23.01
N VAL A 136 -30.81 -35.96 24.19
CA VAL A 136 -31.84 -35.94 25.22
C VAL A 136 -32.25 -34.49 25.50
N LEU A 137 -33.56 -34.24 25.51
CA LEU A 137 -34.09 -32.91 25.84
C LEU A 137 -34.01 -32.73 27.36
N ASP A 138 -33.32 -31.74 27.81
CA ASP A 138 -33.33 -31.34 29.23
C ASP A 138 -34.66 -30.64 29.54
N THR A 139 -35.51 -31.30 30.29
CA THR A 139 -36.86 -30.83 30.66
C THR A 139 -36.82 -29.58 31.56
N LEU A 140 -35.68 -29.25 32.20
CA LEU A 140 -35.52 -28.09 33.05
C LEU A 140 -35.12 -26.83 32.28
N THR A 141 -34.25 -26.99 31.29
CA THR A 141 -33.74 -25.88 30.49
C THR A 141 -34.39 -25.76 29.11
N GLY A 142 -35.08 -26.78 28.64
CA GLY A 142 -35.64 -26.86 27.28
C GLY A 142 -34.58 -27.06 26.19
N GLU A 143 -33.33 -27.29 26.53
CA GLU A 143 -32.22 -27.42 25.59
C GLU A 143 -31.92 -28.93 25.33
N TRP A 144 -31.44 -29.20 24.10
CA TRP A 144 -30.99 -30.55 23.73
C TRP A 144 -29.55 -30.78 24.21
N LYS A 145 -29.33 -31.83 25.02
CA LYS A 145 -28.03 -32.29 25.47
C LYS A 145 -27.53 -33.47 24.63
N GLY A 146 -26.21 -33.51 24.39
CA GLY A 146 -25.53 -34.61 23.73
C GLY A 146 -26.08 -34.94 22.36
N LEU A 147 -26.38 -33.92 21.52
CA LEU A 147 -26.79 -34.14 20.14
C LEU A 147 -25.79 -35.03 19.39
N PRO A 148 -26.26 -36.04 18.59
CA PRO A 148 -25.36 -36.88 17.85
C PRO A 148 -24.42 -36.13 16.95
N VAL A 149 -23.13 -36.48 16.99
CA VAL A 149 -22.10 -35.98 16.10
C VAL A 149 -21.40 -37.18 15.47
N MET A 150 -21.49 -37.29 14.16
CA MET A 150 -20.78 -38.29 13.36
C MET A 150 -19.60 -37.67 12.66
N THR A 151 -18.40 -38.16 12.94
CA THR A 151 -17.18 -37.72 12.27
C THR A 151 -16.67 -38.84 11.39
N GLN A 152 -16.44 -38.56 10.10
CA GLN A 152 -15.88 -39.53 9.16
C GLN A 152 -14.76 -38.86 8.34
N GLY A 153 -13.54 -39.25 8.58
CA GLY A 153 -12.35 -38.61 8.00
C GLY A 153 -12.21 -37.13 8.47
N LYS A 154 -12.35 -36.18 7.55
CA LYS A 154 -12.30 -34.72 7.82
C LYS A 154 -13.69 -34.09 7.97
N GLN A 155 -14.75 -34.84 7.82
CA GLN A 155 -16.13 -34.36 7.84
C GLN A 155 -16.78 -34.62 9.17
N SER A 156 -17.51 -33.61 9.65
CA SER A 156 -18.29 -33.71 10.88
C SER A 156 -19.73 -33.32 10.57
N TYR A 157 -20.66 -34.13 11.05
CA TYR A 157 -22.11 -33.94 10.90
C TYR A 157 -22.72 -33.85 12.29
N LYS A 158 -23.33 -32.74 12.61
CA LYS A 158 -24.11 -32.54 13.83
C LYS A 158 -25.58 -32.72 13.49
N MET A 159 -26.35 -33.42 14.30
CA MET A 159 -27.74 -33.80 13.98
C MET A 159 -28.61 -34.00 15.22
N HIS A 160 -29.92 -34.07 15.02
CA HIS A 160 -30.84 -34.37 16.12
C HIS A 160 -31.03 -35.89 16.31
N GLU A 161 -31.19 -36.62 15.22
CA GLU A 161 -31.37 -38.06 15.20
C GLU A 161 -30.56 -38.69 14.06
N LEU A 162 -30.01 -39.87 14.33
CA LEU A 162 -29.26 -40.67 13.37
C LEU A 162 -29.69 -42.15 13.46
N ARG A 163 -29.90 -42.74 12.28
CA ARG A 163 -30.02 -44.21 12.12
C ARG A 163 -28.93 -44.68 11.18
N TYR A 164 -28.03 -45.50 11.64
CA TYR A 164 -26.96 -46.10 10.85
C TYR A 164 -27.17 -47.63 10.75
N ASN A 165 -27.18 -48.14 9.53
CA ASN A 165 -27.30 -49.56 9.28
C ASN A 165 -25.95 -50.12 8.84
N PHE A 166 -25.32 -50.93 9.66
CA PHE A 166 -24.01 -51.52 9.39
C PHE A 166 -24.00 -52.50 8.20
N ASN A 167 -25.11 -53.20 7.92
CA ASN A 167 -25.20 -54.14 6.81
C ASN A 167 -25.23 -53.42 5.46
N SER A 168 -26.03 -52.38 5.33
CA SER A 168 -26.21 -51.61 4.08
C SER A 168 -25.32 -50.39 4.01
N GLN A 169 -24.62 -50.03 5.09
CA GLN A 169 -23.77 -48.81 5.22
C GLN A 169 -24.52 -47.50 4.87
N LYS A 170 -25.84 -47.49 5.04
CA LYS A 170 -26.70 -46.31 4.81
C LYS A 170 -26.96 -45.63 6.12
N VAL A 171 -26.98 -44.30 6.07
CA VAL A 171 -27.30 -43.42 7.19
C VAL A 171 -28.55 -42.63 6.88
N SER A 172 -29.49 -42.57 7.79
CA SER A 172 -30.62 -41.64 7.76
C SER A 172 -30.52 -40.66 8.91
N ILE A 173 -30.60 -39.37 8.63
CA ILE A 173 -30.39 -38.31 9.58
C ILE A 173 -31.59 -37.36 9.52
N LYS A 174 -32.02 -36.89 10.70
CA LYS A 174 -32.96 -35.79 10.81
C LYS A 174 -32.26 -34.54 11.33
N LYS A 175 -32.55 -33.40 10.71
CA LYS A 175 -31.99 -32.08 11.02
C LYS A 175 -30.45 -32.09 11.07
N ALA A 176 -29.85 -32.42 9.93
CA ALA A 176 -28.39 -32.41 9.78
C ALA A 176 -27.84 -31.02 9.53
N LEU A 177 -26.71 -30.73 10.17
CA LEU A 177 -25.87 -29.56 9.86
C LEU A 177 -24.49 -30.05 9.44
N THR A 178 -24.09 -29.68 8.23
CA THR A 178 -22.75 -30.01 7.71
C THR A 178 -22.12 -28.82 7.03
N GLN A 179 -20.81 -28.76 7.11
CA GLN A 179 -20.04 -27.72 6.41
C GLN A 179 -19.77 -28.16 4.97
N GLU A 180 -20.22 -27.36 4.01
CA GLU A 180 -19.99 -27.52 2.59
C GLU A 180 -19.19 -26.32 2.06
N ASP A 181 -17.88 -26.52 1.80
CA ASP A 181 -16.93 -25.50 1.41
C ASP A 181 -16.93 -24.29 2.39
N GLU A 182 -17.32 -23.10 1.93
CA GLU A 182 -17.43 -21.89 2.76
C GLU A 182 -18.80 -21.75 3.43
N GLY A 183 -19.77 -22.61 3.07
CA GLY A 183 -21.15 -22.54 3.56
C GLY A 183 -21.51 -23.66 4.48
N LEU A 184 -22.69 -23.53 5.08
CA LEU A 184 -23.35 -24.48 5.92
C LEU A 184 -24.59 -25.01 5.19
N LEU A 185 -24.71 -26.34 5.14
CA LEU A 185 -25.88 -27.01 4.60
C LEU A 185 -26.68 -27.60 5.77
N HIS A 186 -27.87 -27.07 6.01
CA HIS A 186 -28.85 -27.62 6.91
C HIS A 186 -29.77 -28.50 6.07
N GLY A 187 -29.95 -29.75 6.46
CA GLY A 187 -30.89 -30.66 5.80
C GLY A 187 -31.93 -31.16 6.80
N GLU A 188 -33.21 -31.06 6.45
CA GLU A 188 -34.28 -31.60 7.32
C GLU A 188 -34.28 -33.13 7.33
N HIS A 189 -34.22 -33.74 6.14
CA HIS A 189 -34.04 -35.16 5.97
C HIS A 189 -32.80 -35.44 5.10
N VAL A 190 -31.85 -36.18 5.65
CA VAL A 190 -30.60 -36.48 4.97
C VAL A 190 -30.34 -37.96 4.95
N LYS A 191 -29.98 -38.52 3.78
CA LYS A 191 -29.59 -39.89 3.61
C LYS A 191 -28.20 -39.98 3.00
N ILE A 192 -27.27 -40.60 3.74
CA ILE A 192 -25.92 -40.88 3.25
C ILE A 192 -25.88 -42.28 2.69
N MET A 193 -25.31 -42.41 1.50
CA MET A 193 -25.20 -43.64 0.75
C MET A 193 -23.81 -44.31 0.97
N PRO A 194 -23.64 -45.60 0.67
CA PRO A 194 -22.34 -46.28 0.81
C PRO A 194 -21.20 -45.66 0.00
N ASP A 195 -21.50 -45.01 -1.12
CA ASP A 195 -20.57 -44.23 -1.94
C ASP A 195 -20.19 -42.88 -1.31
N LYS A 196 -20.61 -42.63 -0.07
CA LYS A 196 -20.46 -41.36 0.66
C LYS A 196 -21.19 -40.19 0.01
N SER A 197 -22.06 -40.41 -0.99
CA SER A 197 -22.96 -39.37 -1.47
C SER A 197 -24.08 -39.10 -0.47
N MET A 198 -24.52 -37.85 -0.40
CA MET A 198 -25.53 -37.39 0.54
C MET A 198 -26.72 -36.83 -0.24
N ASN A 199 -27.91 -37.39 -0.03
CA ASN A 199 -29.18 -36.86 -0.54
C ASN A 199 -29.84 -36.05 0.58
N VAL A 200 -30.26 -34.84 0.24
CA VAL A 200 -30.85 -33.87 1.17
C VAL A 200 -32.23 -33.48 0.65
N GLU A 201 -33.20 -33.49 1.50
CA GLU A 201 -34.57 -33.01 1.27
C GLU A 201 -34.81 -31.83 2.21
N HIS A 202 -35.41 -30.78 1.68
CA HIS A 202 -35.60 -29.49 2.37
C HIS A 202 -34.30 -28.96 2.96
N GLY A 203 -33.33 -28.68 2.06
CA GLY A 203 -32.01 -28.16 2.41
C GLY A 203 -32.02 -26.66 2.50
N LYS A 204 -31.30 -26.09 3.48
CA LYS A 204 -30.99 -24.65 3.56
C LYS A 204 -29.47 -24.49 3.41
N TYR A 205 -29.04 -23.85 2.35
CA TYR A 205 -27.63 -23.51 2.13
C TYR A 205 -27.39 -22.05 2.47
N THR A 206 -26.51 -21.81 3.44
CA THR A 206 -26.16 -20.48 3.94
C THR A 206 -24.68 -20.41 4.28
N VAL A 207 -24.14 -19.20 4.38
CA VAL A 207 -22.80 -18.94 4.95
C VAL A 207 -22.89 -18.25 6.32
N CYS A 208 -24.10 -18.09 6.82
CA CYS A 208 -24.37 -17.60 8.16
C CYS A 208 -24.27 -18.76 9.16
N ASP A 209 -23.45 -18.63 10.19
CA ASP A 209 -23.18 -19.64 11.21
C ASP A 209 -24.16 -19.61 12.38
N LEU A 210 -25.19 -18.77 12.28
CA LEU A 210 -26.26 -18.76 13.28
C LEU A 210 -27.18 -19.96 13.11
N GLU A 211 -27.75 -20.42 14.20
CA GLU A 211 -28.75 -21.50 14.19
C GLU A 211 -29.98 -21.11 13.35
N HIS A 212 -30.36 -19.82 13.37
CA HIS A 212 -31.33 -19.21 12.47
C HIS A 212 -30.63 -18.21 11.55
N PRO A 213 -30.29 -18.60 10.30
CA PRO A 213 -29.51 -17.76 9.42
C PRO A 213 -30.31 -16.51 8.97
N HIS A 214 -29.61 -15.38 8.76
CA HIS A 214 -30.23 -14.16 8.23
C HIS A 214 -30.68 -14.30 6.76
N TYR A 215 -30.07 -15.23 6.02
CA TYR A 215 -30.44 -15.56 4.65
C TYR A 215 -29.97 -16.98 4.31
N TRP A 216 -30.71 -17.63 3.44
CA TRP A 216 -30.33 -18.94 2.91
C TRP A 216 -30.93 -19.15 1.52
N MET A 217 -30.31 -20.03 0.77
CA MET A 217 -30.91 -20.62 -0.41
C MET A 217 -31.68 -21.86 0.02
N GLU A 218 -32.98 -21.85 -0.10
CA GLU A 218 -33.83 -23.01 0.16
C GLU A 218 -33.78 -23.96 -1.01
N LEU A 219 -33.41 -25.21 -0.76
CA LEU A 219 -33.23 -26.26 -1.75
C LEU A 219 -34.32 -27.28 -1.52
N SER A 220 -35.20 -27.50 -2.48
CA SER A 220 -36.25 -28.52 -2.36
C SER A 220 -35.63 -29.90 -2.22
N VAL A 221 -34.66 -30.21 -3.08
CA VAL A 221 -33.86 -31.44 -3.03
C VAL A 221 -32.41 -31.11 -3.43
N ALA A 222 -31.44 -31.77 -2.79
CA ALA A 222 -30.04 -31.66 -3.16
C ALA A 222 -29.30 -32.99 -3.02
N LYS A 223 -28.26 -33.16 -3.83
CA LYS A 223 -27.35 -34.30 -3.76
C LYS A 223 -25.91 -33.81 -3.72
N VAL A 224 -25.22 -34.10 -2.62
CA VAL A 224 -23.80 -33.90 -2.48
C VAL A 224 -23.06 -35.13 -2.99
N VAL A 225 -22.29 -34.95 -4.08
CA VAL A 225 -21.48 -36.03 -4.68
C VAL A 225 -20.03 -35.78 -4.22
N THR A 226 -19.37 -36.81 -3.68
CA THR A 226 -18.03 -36.69 -3.11
C THR A 226 -16.92 -37.12 -4.06
N GLN A 227 -17.20 -37.94 -5.05
CA GLN A 227 -16.23 -38.46 -6.03
C GLN A 227 -16.77 -38.32 -7.47
N PRO A 228 -15.93 -38.06 -8.49
CA PRO A 228 -14.48 -37.78 -8.45
C PRO A 228 -14.13 -36.41 -7.94
N THR A 229 -15.04 -35.46 -8.01
CA THR A 229 -14.90 -34.09 -7.47
C THR A 229 -16.15 -33.79 -6.65
N ARG A 230 -15.95 -33.20 -5.46
CA ARG A 230 -17.05 -32.80 -4.60
C ARG A 230 -17.86 -31.70 -5.26
N LYS A 231 -19.17 -31.90 -5.35
CA LYS A 231 -20.14 -30.94 -5.88
C LYS A 231 -21.51 -31.16 -5.26
N THR A 232 -22.24 -30.09 -5.03
CA THR A 232 -23.63 -30.19 -4.59
C THR A 232 -24.53 -29.86 -5.78
N VAL A 233 -25.33 -30.84 -6.22
CA VAL A 233 -26.34 -30.68 -7.27
C VAL A 233 -27.68 -30.47 -6.58
N PHE A 234 -28.47 -29.49 -7.01
CA PHE A 234 -29.77 -29.22 -6.38
C PHE A 234 -30.85 -29.02 -7.45
N GLY A 235 -32.09 -29.37 -7.05
CA GLY A 235 -33.31 -29.10 -7.80
C GLY A 235 -33.83 -27.66 -7.59
N PRO A 236 -35.15 -27.45 -7.59
CA PRO A 236 -35.70 -26.12 -7.41
C PRO A 236 -35.18 -25.45 -6.14
N ALA A 237 -34.68 -24.23 -6.29
CA ALA A 237 -34.15 -23.45 -5.19
C ALA A 237 -34.62 -22.01 -5.28
N HIS A 238 -34.79 -21.33 -4.14
CA HIS A 238 -35.11 -19.92 -4.08
C HIS A 238 -34.38 -19.27 -2.89
N LEU A 239 -34.17 -17.96 -3.00
CA LEU A 239 -33.50 -17.17 -1.97
C LEU A 239 -34.50 -16.73 -0.90
N VAL A 240 -34.14 -16.89 0.36
CA VAL A 240 -34.88 -16.37 1.53
C VAL A 240 -33.97 -15.40 2.28
N ILE A 241 -34.46 -14.20 2.56
CA ILE A 241 -33.75 -13.17 3.32
C ILE A 241 -34.67 -12.71 4.45
N ALA A 242 -34.18 -12.77 5.69
CA ALA A 242 -34.96 -12.42 6.89
C ALA A 242 -36.37 -13.02 6.86
N ASP A 243 -36.47 -14.32 6.58
CA ASP A 243 -37.72 -15.12 6.45
C ASP A 243 -38.66 -14.73 5.30
N VAL A 244 -38.25 -13.78 4.46
CA VAL A 244 -39.01 -13.39 3.27
C VAL A 244 -38.55 -14.20 2.08
N HIS A 245 -39.44 -15.01 1.52
CA HIS A 245 -39.21 -15.79 0.29
C HIS A 245 -39.19 -14.87 -0.92
N ILE A 246 -38.14 -14.99 -1.77
CA ILE A 246 -37.96 -14.15 -2.96
C ILE A 246 -38.16 -15.02 -4.22
N PRO A 247 -39.40 -15.22 -4.69
CA PRO A 247 -39.73 -16.20 -5.73
C PRO A 247 -39.18 -15.81 -7.11
N PHE A 248 -38.96 -14.53 -7.39
CA PHE A 248 -38.42 -14.09 -8.68
C PHE A 248 -36.93 -14.42 -8.84
N LEU A 249 -36.23 -14.83 -7.78
CA LEU A 249 -34.87 -15.37 -7.80
C LEU A 249 -34.86 -16.91 -7.69
N ALA A 250 -35.95 -17.59 -8.12
CA ALA A 250 -36.01 -19.04 -8.14
C ALA A 250 -35.18 -19.63 -9.29
N ILE A 251 -34.38 -20.63 -8.97
CA ILE A 251 -33.54 -21.37 -9.92
C ILE A 251 -34.12 -22.80 -10.02
N PRO A 252 -34.47 -23.28 -11.22
CA PRO A 252 -35.13 -24.60 -11.35
C PRO A 252 -34.18 -25.75 -11.02
N PHE A 253 -32.91 -25.64 -11.30
CA PHE A 253 -31.87 -26.57 -10.93
C PHE A 253 -30.49 -25.89 -11.02
N GLY A 254 -29.50 -26.44 -10.32
CA GLY A 254 -28.16 -25.92 -10.36
C GLY A 254 -27.15 -26.86 -9.70
N PHE A 255 -25.91 -26.43 -9.66
CA PHE A 255 -24.89 -27.12 -8.90
C PHE A 255 -23.91 -26.11 -8.27
N ILE A 256 -23.47 -26.42 -7.07
CA ILE A 256 -22.41 -25.70 -6.37
C ILE A 256 -21.16 -26.56 -6.54
N PRO A 257 -20.22 -26.18 -7.42
CA PRO A 257 -18.96 -26.90 -7.54
C PRO A 257 -18.09 -26.60 -6.33
N LYS A 258 -17.22 -27.53 -5.96
CA LYS A 258 -16.11 -27.18 -5.07
C LYS A 258 -15.33 -26.07 -5.76
N LYS A 259 -15.31 -24.88 -5.18
CA LYS A 259 -14.57 -23.76 -5.76
C LYS A 259 -13.09 -24.10 -5.81
N PRO A 260 -12.46 -24.17 -7.00
CA PRO A 260 -11.04 -23.94 -7.06
C PRO A 260 -10.81 -22.54 -6.49
N GLU A 261 -9.72 -22.30 -5.77
CA GLU A 261 -9.38 -20.99 -5.19
C GLU A 261 -9.48 -19.85 -6.23
N ARG A 262 -9.42 -20.20 -7.51
CA ARG A 262 -9.55 -19.29 -8.67
C ARG A 262 -10.23 -20.05 -9.82
N ALA A 263 -11.30 -19.47 -10.37
CA ALA A 263 -12.03 -20.04 -11.51
C ALA A 263 -12.33 -18.97 -12.57
N THR A 264 -12.28 -19.38 -13.84
CA THR A 264 -12.78 -18.58 -14.96
C THR A 264 -14.31 -18.54 -14.89
N GLY A 265 -14.90 -17.35 -15.06
CA GLY A 265 -16.35 -17.18 -14.98
C GLY A 265 -16.83 -15.82 -15.40
N LEU A 266 -18.15 -15.66 -15.43
CA LEU A 266 -18.82 -14.40 -15.69
C LEU A 266 -18.72 -13.49 -14.46
N LEU A 267 -18.54 -12.20 -14.70
CA LEU A 267 -18.66 -11.14 -13.70
C LEU A 267 -20.05 -10.52 -13.83
N MET A 268 -20.80 -10.55 -12.73
CA MET A 268 -22.15 -9.99 -12.70
C MET A 268 -22.11 -8.48 -12.71
N PRO A 269 -22.92 -7.83 -13.58
CA PRO A 269 -23.01 -6.38 -13.66
C PRO A 269 -23.66 -5.76 -12.43
N SER A 270 -23.32 -4.50 -12.18
CA SER A 270 -24.08 -3.62 -11.28
C SER A 270 -24.99 -2.72 -12.11
N PHE A 271 -26.22 -2.52 -11.64
CA PHE A 271 -27.22 -1.67 -12.30
C PHE A 271 -27.48 -0.44 -11.46
N GLY A 272 -27.82 0.65 -12.11
CA GLY A 272 -28.17 1.90 -11.45
C GLY A 272 -28.54 2.98 -12.47
N GLU A 273 -28.69 4.21 -11.98
CA GLU A 273 -29.05 5.38 -12.77
C GLU A 273 -28.13 6.55 -12.45
N GLU A 274 -27.82 7.34 -13.44
CA GLU A 274 -27.12 8.62 -13.35
C GLU A 274 -27.89 9.69 -14.13
N THR A 275 -28.05 10.86 -13.54
CA THR A 275 -28.82 11.96 -14.12
C THR A 275 -28.35 12.35 -15.52
N ALA A 276 -27.04 12.37 -15.77
CA ALA A 276 -26.48 12.85 -17.03
C ALA A 276 -26.26 11.74 -18.08
N ARG A 277 -26.17 10.46 -17.67
CA ARG A 277 -25.89 9.33 -18.58
C ARG A 277 -27.01 8.28 -18.64
N GLY A 278 -28.05 8.45 -17.81
CA GLY A 278 -29.22 7.56 -17.77
C GLY A 278 -28.95 6.26 -16.98
N PHE A 279 -29.75 5.23 -17.26
CA PHE A 279 -29.55 3.92 -16.65
C PHE A 279 -28.25 3.29 -17.12
N TYR A 280 -27.60 2.60 -16.22
CA TYR A 280 -26.33 1.92 -16.52
C TYR A 280 -26.32 0.46 -16.11
N MET A 281 -25.51 -0.29 -16.85
CA MET A 281 -25.02 -1.60 -16.52
C MET A 281 -23.48 -1.50 -16.48
N ARG A 282 -22.85 -1.69 -15.31
CA ARG A 282 -21.41 -1.58 -15.11
C ARG A 282 -20.78 -2.91 -14.70
N ASP A 283 -19.50 -3.05 -15.00
CA ASP A 283 -18.67 -4.19 -14.62
C ASP A 283 -19.16 -5.53 -15.22
N ALA A 284 -20.02 -5.51 -16.29
CA ALA A 284 -20.41 -6.72 -17.00
C ALA A 284 -19.21 -7.31 -17.74
N GLY A 285 -18.87 -8.58 -17.52
CA GLY A 285 -17.71 -9.13 -18.19
C GLY A 285 -17.34 -10.56 -17.85
N MET A 286 -16.08 -10.87 -18.09
CA MET A 286 -15.52 -12.20 -17.86
C MET A 286 -14.21 -12.11 -17.08
N TYR A 287 -14.02 -13.03 -16.19
CA TYR A 287 -12.79 -13.27 -15.47
C TYR A 287 -12.14 -14.55 -15.98
N PHE A 288 -10.88 -14.47 -16.35
CA PHE A 288 -10.08 -15.58 -16.88
C PHE A 288 -8.93 -15.87 -15.92
N VAL A 289 -8.69 -17.14 -15.67
CA VAL A 289 -7.54 -17.63 -14.89
C VAL A 289 -6.59 -18.36 -15.79
N PHE A 290 -5.35 -17.89 -15.84
CA PHE A 290 -4.26 -18.50 -16.63
C PHE A 290 -3.24 -19.13 -15.68
N GLY A 291 -3.53 -20.35 -15.25
CA GLY A 291 -2.71 -21.07 -14.26
C GLY A 291 -2.66 -20.35 -12.91
N ASP A 292 -1.57 -20.58 -12.18
CA ASP A 292 -1.38 -20.03 -10.83
C ASP A 292 -0.76 -18.63 -10.81
N TYR A 293 -0.39 -18.08 -11.98
CA TYR A 293 0.48 -16.90 -12.06
C TYR A 293 -0.20 -15.64 -12.59
N LEU A 294 -1.27 -15.77 -13.35
CA LEU A 294 -1.91 -14.68 -14.08
C LEU A 294 -3.42 -14.78 -14.01
N ASP A 295 -4.09 -13.65 -13.83
CA ASP A 295 -5.51 -13.49 -14.05
C ASP A 295 -5.80 -12.30 -14.96
N LEU A 296 -6.96 -12.31 -15.58
CA LEU A 296 -7.46 -11.25 -16.46
C LEU A 296 -8.95 -11.07 -16.23
N SER A 297 -9.39 -9.85 -15.93
CA SER A 297 -10.79 -9.46 -16.02
C SER A 297 -10.99 -8.51 -17.19
N LEU A 298 -11.96 -8.80 -18.02
CA LEU A 298 -12.43 -7.95 -19.08
C LEU A 298 -13.87 -7.54 -18.72
N THR A 299 -14.08 -6.25 -18.45
CA THR A 299 -15.40 -5.71 -18.08
C THR A 299 -15.78 -4.57 -18.98
N GLY A 300 -17.08 -4.38 -19.14
CA GLY A 300 -17.64 -3.28 -19.91
C GLY A 300 -18.77 -2.59 -19.16
N ASP A 301 -18.87 -1.30 -19.39
CA ASP A 301 -19.94 -0.44 -18.91
C ASP A 301 -20.77 0.05 -20.09
N TYR A 302 -22.07 0.10 -19.90
CA TYR A 302 -23.01 0.64 -20.89
C TYR A 302 -24.02 1.54 -20.22
N TYR A 303 -24.29 2.67 -20.85
CA TYR A 303 -25.24 3.67 -20.38
C TYR A 303 -26.27 3.96 -21.47
N THR A 304 -27.53 4.11 -21.09
CA THR A 304 -28.64 4.28 -22.04
C THR A 304 -28.55 5.54 -22.91
N LEU A 305 -27.86 6.60 -22.43
CA LEU A 305 -27.66 7.82 -23.23
C LEU A 305 -26.40 7.76 -24.13
N GLY A 306 -25.84 6.59 -24.35
CA GLY A 306 -24.78 6.35 -25.35
C GLY A 306 -23.35 6.38 -24.85
N SER A 307 -23.11 6.57 -23.57
CA SER A 307 -21.77 6.38 -22.98
C SER A 307 -21.43 4.90 -22.83
N TRP A 308 -20.17 4.54 -22.97
CA TRP A 308 -19.70 3.18 -22.74
C TRP A 308 -18.22 3.17 -22.33
N ALA A 309 -17.81 2.12 -21.61
CA ALA A 309 -16.42 1.92 -21.23
C ALA A 309 -16.03 0.44 -21.34
N ILE A 310 -14.73 0.20 -21.50
CA ILE A 310 -14.11 -1.13 -21.46
C ILE A 310 -12.94 -1.05 -20.52
N ASP A 311 -12.90 -1.96 -19.56
CA ASP A 311 -11.83 -2.10 -18.59
C ASP A 311 -11.19 -3.47 -18.70
N VAL A 312 -9.86 -3.49 -18.77
CA VAL A 312 -9.03 -4.69 -18.78
C VAL A 312 -8.14 -4.65 -17.54
N ASN A 313 -8.34 -5.55 -16.62
CA ASN A 313 -7.51 -5.65 -15.42
C ASN A 313 -6.84 -7.01 -15.36
N SER A 314 -5.53 -7.01 -15.14
CA SER A 314 -4.73 -8.23 -15.06
C SER A 314 -3.81 -8.15 -13.85
N ARG A 315 -3.77 -9.22 -13.08
CA ARG A 315 -2.84 -9.38 -11.96
C ARG A 315 -1.94 -10.58 -12.22
N TYR A 316 -0.68 -10.41 -11.93
CA TYR A 316 0.28 -11.49 -12.04
C TYR A 316 1.18 -11.56 -10.81
N LYS A 317 1.53 -12.77 -10.41
CA LYS A 317 2.44 -13.02 -9.30
C LYS A 317 3.20 -14.32 -9.53
N ILE A 318 4.52 -14.21 -9.50
CA ILE A 318 5.43 -15.34 -9.50
C ILE A 318 6.20 -15.28 -8.19
N ASN A 319 5.94 -16.22 -7.30
CA ASN A 319 6.55 -16.24 -5.96
C ASN A 319 8.07 -16.17 -6.06
N TYR A 320 8.69 -15.35 -5.21
CA TYR A 320 10.12 -15.07 -5.15
C TYR A 320 10.73 -14.43 -6.42
N LYS A 321 9.90 -14.03 -7.41
CA LYS A 321 10.38 -13.36 -8.63
C LYS A 321 9.78 -11.98 -8.79
N CYS A 322 8.48 -11.88 -9.00
CA CYS A 322 7.82 -10.60 -9.22
C CYS A 322 6.31 -10.66 -8.98
N SER A 323 5.71 -9.50 -8.80
CA SER A 323 4.27 -9.32 -8.78
C SER A 323 3.90 -7.98 -9.40
N GLY A 324 2.68 -7.89 -9.92
CA GLY A 324 2.18 -6.64 -10.46
C GLY A 324 0.73 -6.74 -10.90
N ASN A 325 0.21 -5.58 -11.29
CA ASN A 325 -1.12 -5.44 -11.88
C ASN A 325 -1.07 -4.44 -13.03
N LEU A 326 -1.84 -4.74 -14.06
CA LEU A 326 -2.06 -3.89 -15.23
C LEU A 326 -3.55 -3.60 -15.33
N SER A 327 -3.90 -2.32 -15.46
CA SER A 327 -5.27 -1.86 -15.70
C SER A 327 -5.27 -0.95 -16.91
N LEU A 328 -6.09 -1.27 -17.88
CA LEU A 328 -6.32 -0.48 -19.09
C LEU A 328 -7.79 -0.12 -19.13
N THR A 329 -8.08 1.16 -19.22
CA THR A 329 -9.45 1.69 -19.33
C THR A 329 -9.58 2.47 -20.62
N TYR A 330 -10.65 2.26 -21.35
CA TYR A 330 -11.05 3.11 -22.46
C TYR A 330 -12.53 3.42 -22.35
N SER A 331 -12.89 4.70 -22.42
CA SER A 331 -14.28 5.12 -22.36
C SER A 331 -14.62 6.13 -23.46
N TYR A 332 -15.88 6.10 -23.84
CA TYR A 332 -16.55 7.13 -24.61
C TYR A 332 -17.67 7.69 -23.74
N ASP A 333 -17.48 8.92 -23.30
CA ASP A 333 -18.40 9.62 -22.42
C ASP A 333 -19.20 10.65 -23.22
N GLN A 334 -20.52 10.59 -23.10
CA GLN A 334 -21.47 11.44 -23.80
C GLN A 334 -22.48 11.98 -22.79
N THR A 335 -22.84 13.26 -22.94
CA THR A 335 -23.91 13.91 -22.18
C THR A 335 -24.79 14.70 -23.12
N GLY A 336 -26.09 14.81 -22.81
CA GLY A 336 -27.04 15.47 -23.65
C GLY A 336 -27.44 14.65 -24.90
N GLU A 337 -28.45 15.10 -25.61
CA GLU A 337 -28.92 14.48 -26.86
C GLU A 337 -28.17 15.04 -28.07
N LYS A 338 -27.92 14.18 -29.05
CA LYS A 338 -27.26 14.61 -30.31
C LYS A 338 -28.08 15.68 -31.00
N GLY A 339 -27.50 16.86 -31.21
CA GLY A 339 -28.16 18.02 -31.81
C GLY A 339 -28.65 19.06 -30.82
N ALA A 340 -28.67 18.78 -29.54
CA ALA A 340 -28.96 19.75 -28.49
C ALA A 340 -27.73 20.63 -28.17
N PRO A 341 -27.90 21.87 -27.71
CA PRO A 341 -26.80 22.79 -27.41
C PRO A 341 -25.90 22.35 -26.28
N ASP A 342 -26.35 21.46 -25.40
CA ASP A 342 -25.64 20.86 -24.26
C ASP A 342 -24.96 19.52 -24.60
N PHE A 343 -25.04 19.09 -25.87
CA PHE A 343 -24.40 17.87 -26.30
C PHE A 343 -22.87 17.98 -26.17
N PHE A 344 -22.30 17.09 -25.40
CA PHE A 344 -20.84 16.97 -25.23
C PHE A 344 -20.41 15.51 -25.30
N SER A 345 -19.31 15.25 -26.01
CA SER A 345 -18.72 13.91 -26.04
C SER A 345 -17.20 13.96 -25.94
N THR A 346 -16.63 13.00 -25.23
CA THR A 346 -15.18 12.86 -25.08
C THR A 346 -14.78 11.40 -25.01
N SER A 347 -13.61 11.09 -25.58
CA SER A 347 -13.01 9.76 -25.42
C SER A 347 -11.87 9.85 -24.42
N ASN A 348 -11.88 8.96 -23.47
CA ASN A 348 -10.89 8.89 -22.42
C ASN A 348 -10.15 7.54 -22.43
N PHE A 349 -8.91 7.57 -22.01
CA PHE A 349 -8.15 6.35 -21.78
C PHE A 349 -7.38 6.46 -20.48
N GLY A 350 -7.10 5.32 -19.86
CA GLY A 350 -6.27 5.20 -18.67
C GLY A 350 -5.38 3.96 -18.76
N VAL A 351 -4.14 4.09 -18.34
CA VAL A 351 -3.17 3.00 -18.21
C VAL A 351 -2.57 3.07 -16.82
N LYS A 352 -2.83 2.07 -16.00
CA LYS A 352 -2.21 1.91 -14.68
C LYS A 352 -1.44 0.60 -14.67
N TRP A 353 -0.15 0.66 -14.40
CA TRP A 353 0.67 -0.53 -14.28
C TRP A 353 1.57 -0.42 -13.07
N SER A 354 1.47 -1.39 -12.19
CA SER A 354 2.42 -1.56 -11.10
C SER A 354 3.18 -2.87 -11.26
N HIS A 355 4.48 -2.82 -11.03
CA HIS A 355 5.35 -3.98 -11.04
C HIS A 355 6.37 -3.85 -9.93
N SER A 356 6.61 -4.93 -9.23
CA SER A 356 7.64 -5.04 -8.20
C SER A 356 8.38 -6.35 -8.34
N GLN A 357 9.68 -6.28 -8.54
CA GLN A 357 10.57 -7.43 -8.51
C GLN A 357 10.90 -7.79 -7.06
N ASP A 358 10.83 -9.06 -6.70
CA ASP A 358 11.28 -9.55 -5.41
C ASP A 358 12.80 -9.41 -5.28
N SER A 359 13.27 -8.91 -4.15
CA SER A 359 14.69 -8.72 -3.87
C SER A 359 15.49 -10.03 -3.90
N LYS A 360 14.84 -11.16 -3.66
CA LYS A 360 15.44 -12.50 -3.72
C LYS A 360 15.62 -13.03 -5.15
N ALA A 361 14.88 -12.48 -6.13
CA ALA A 361 14.91 -12.95 -7.52
C ALA A 361 16.29 -12.77 -8.17
N ARG A 362 16.88 -11.60 -7.97
CA ARG A 362 18.23 -11.23 -8.47
C ARG A 362 18.91 -10.29 -7.46
N PRO A 363 19.70 -10.81 -6.53
CA PRO A 363 20.42 -9.98 -5.57
C PRO A 363 21.24 -8.88 -6.25
N GLY A 364 21.13 -7.66 -5.76
CA GLY A 364 21.81 -6.49 -6.31
C GLY A 364 21.16 -5.90 -7.57
N THR A 365 20.00 -6.42 -8.01
CA THR A 365 19.22 -5.86 -9.12
C THR A 365 17.80 -5.63 -8.64
N SER A 366 17.20 -4.48 -8.94
CA SER A 366 15.78 -4.21 -8.70
C SER A 366 15.14 -3.62 -9.94
N PHE A 367 13.93 -4.07 -10.22
CA PHE A 367 13.06 -3.51 -11.24
C PHE A 367 11.69 -3.22 -10.63
N SER A 368 11.22 -1.99 -10.80
CA SER A 368 9.91 -1.57 -10.33
C SER A 368 9.28 -0.62 -11.34
N ALA A 369 7.96 -0.71 -11.47
CA ALA A 369 7.18 0.20 -12.26
C ALA A 369 5.94 0.65 -11.49
N SER A 370 5.65 1.94 -11.58
CA SER A 370 4.42 2.55 -11.10
C SER A 370 3.98 3.52 -12.18
N VAL A 371 3.21 3.03 -13.13
CA VAL A 371 2.71 3.81 -14.27
C VAL A 371 1.27 4.20 -14.00
N ASN A 372 0.98 5.47 -14.10
CA ASN A 372 -0.35 6.04 -14.14
C ASN A 372 -0.34 7.08 -15.26
N PHE A 373 -0.97 6.76 -16.38
CA PHE A 373 -1.01 7.62 -17.56
C PHE A 373 -2.42 7.63 -18.10
N SER A 374 -3.01 8.80 -18.28
CA SER A 374 -4.39 8.93 -18.73
C SER A 374 -4.60 10.18 -19.57
N SER A 375 -5.73 10.21 -20.28
CA SER A 375 -6.20 11.45 -20.88
C SER A 375 -6.49 12.51 -19.80
N PRO A 376 -6.33 13.82 -20.06
CA PRO A 376 -6.52 14.86 -19.05
C PRO A 376 -7.90 14.87 -18.40
N SER A 377 -8.92 14.46 -19.15
CA SER A 377 -10.31 14.41 -18.71
C SER A 377 -10.72 13.12 -18.01
N ASN A 378 -9.87 12.08 -18.05
CA ASN A 378 -10.23 10.77 -17.51
C ASN A 378 -10.55 10.79 -16.02
N SER A 379 -9.73 11.48 -15.21
CA SER A 379 -9.97 11.59 -13.77
C SER A 379 -11.23 12.37 -13.44
N ARG A 380 -11.69 13.23 -14.33
CA ARG A 380 -12.92 14.01 -14.13
C ARG A 380 -14.18 13.19 -14.42
N TYR A 381 -14.17 12.38 -15.48
CA TYR A 381 -15.37 11.69 -15.96
C TYR A 381 -15.46 10.23 -15.51
N ASN A 382 -14.34 9.57 -15.26
CA ASN A 382 -14.29 8.14 -14.96
C ASN A 382 -13.73 7.81 -13.56
N SER A 383 -13.61 8.79 -12.67
CA SER A 383 -13.17 8.53 -11.31
C SER A 383 -14.29 7.91 -10.47
N HIS A 384 -13.94 6.89 -9.69
CA HIS A 384 -14.83 6.23 -8.75
C HIS A 384 -14.63 6.70 -7.30
N SER A 385 -13.74 7.67 -7.08
CA SER A 385 -13.46 8.27 -5.78
C SER A 385 -13.19 9.76 -5.87
N VAL A 386 -13.51 10.49 -4.80
CA VAL A 386 -13.24 11.94 -4.69
C VAL A 386 -11.77 12.26 -4.85
N ASP A 387 -10.92 11.46 -4.22
CA ASP A 387 -9.46 11.68 -4.27
C ASP A 387 -8.93 11.57 -5.71
N GLU A 388 -9.41 10.60 -6.47
CA GLU A 388 -9.03 10.42 -7.88
C GLU A 388 -9.57 11.57 -8.75
N ALA A 389 -10.80 12.00 -8.52
CA ALA A 389 -11.43 13.11 -9.24
C ALA A 389 -10.74 14.45 -8.98
N LEU A 390 -10.22 14.68 -7.78
CA LEU A 390 -9.48 15.88 -7.39
C LEU A 390 -8.00 15.84 -7.78
N GLN A 391 -7.49 14.70 -8.23
CA GLN A 391 -6.10 14.52 -8.60
C GLN A 391 -5.76 15.22 -9.91
N ASN A 392 -5.17 16.40 -9.82
CA ASN A 392 -4.73 17.16 -11.00
C ASN A 392 -3.31 16.81 -11.46
N GLN A 393 -2.49 16.23 -10.60
CA GLN A 393 -1.13 15.83 -10.95
C GLN A 393 -0.99 14.31 -10.91
N ILE A 394 -0.57 13.75 -12.02
CA ILE A 394 -0.37 12.32 -12.23
C ILE A 394 1.11 12.10 -12.54
N SER A 395 1.71 11.14 -11.87
CA SER A 395 3.12 10.79 -12.09
C SER A 395 3.29 9.30 -12.33
N SER A 396 4.26 8.97 -13.18
CA SER A 396 4.65 7.60 -13.47
C SER A 396 6.15 7.45 -13.34
N SER A 397 6.59 6.30 -12.88
CA SER A 397 8.01 5.94 -12.83
C SER A 397 8.21 4.48 -13.18
N ILE A 398 9.18 4.21 -14.02
CA ILE A 398 9.74 2.87 -14.27
C ILE A 398 11.20 2.97 -13.87
N SER A 399 11.63 2.13 -12.97
CA SER A 399 12.95 2.18 -12.37
C SER A 399 13.65 0.82 -12.46
N TYR A 400 14.82 0.81 -13.03
CA TYR A 400 15.75 -0.30 -13.01
C TYR A 400 17.01 0.11 -12.27
N SER A 401 17.43 -0.65 -11.28
CA SER A 401 18.70 -0.40 -10.62
C SER A 401 19.53 -1.68 -10.50
N LYS A 402 20.85 -1.50 -10.62
CA LYS A 402 21.81 -2.58 -10.43
C LYS A 402 22.97 -2.10 -9.58
N ASN A 403 23.22 -2.84 -8.54
CA ASN A 403 24.31 -2.60 -7.62
C ASN A 403 25.34 -3.74 -7.76
N TRP A 404 26.58 -3.40 -8.06
CA TRP A 404 27.69 -4.34 -8.12
C TRP A 404 28.47 -4.29 -6.80
N ASN A 405 28.09 -5.14 -5.86
CA ASN A 405 28.75 -5.32 -4.57
C ASN A 405 29.00 -4.03 -3.78
N GLY A 406 28.05 -3.06 -3.87
CA GLY A 406 28.20 -1.75 -3.20
C GLY A 406 29.22 -0.80 -3.84
N LYS A 407 29.94 -1.23 -4.89
CA LYS A 407 30.99 -0.42 -5.52
C LYS A 407 30.47 0.47 -6.64
N VAL A 408 29.60 -0.06 -7.46
CA VAL A 408 29.01 0.67 -8.59
C VAL A 408 27.50 0.51 -8.55
N ASN A 409 26.79 1.62 -8.68
CA ASN A 409 25.33 1.66 -8.80
C ASN A 409 24.95 2.25 -10.14
N LEU A 410 24.17 1.52 -10.91
CA LEU A 410 23.48 2.00 -12.11
C LEU A 410 22.00 2.14 -11.78
N SER A 411 21.41 3.27 -12.10
CA SER A 411 19.95 3.43 -12.11
C SER A 411 19.49 3.99 -13.46
N VAL A 412 18.46 3.40 -14.01
CA VAL A 412 17.80 3.82 -15.23
C VAL A 412 16.34 4.07 -14.89
N ASN A 413 15.90 5.31 -15.00
CA ASN A 413 14.54 5.71 -14.67
C ASN A 413 13.86 6.31 -15.90
N MET A 414 12.61 5.96 -16.08
CA MET A 414 11.70 6.62 -17.00
C MET A 414 10.63 7.30 -16.15
N LEU A 415 10.51 8.61 -16.29
CA LEU A 415 9.61 9.44 -15.50
C LEU A 415 8.61 10.14 -16.40
N HIS A 416 7.38 10.18 -15.94
CA HIS A 416 6.30 10.94 -16.55
C HIS A 416 5.60 11.74 -15.46
N ASN A 417 5.32 13.02 -15.75
CA ASN A 417 4.48 13.86 -14.95
C ASN A 417 3.46 14.55 -15.85
N GLN A 418 2.23 14.54 -15.45
CA GLN A 418 1.10 15.13 -16.15
C GLN A 418 0.36 16.06 -15.21
N ASN A 419 -0.03 17.24 -15.71
CA ASN A 419 -0.99 18.11 -15.04
C ASN A 419 -2.27 18.14 -15.89
N SER A 420 -3.34 17.56 -15.34
CA SER A 420 -4.63 17.43 -16.03
C SER A 420 -5.34 18.78 -16.19
N ARG A 421 -5.06 19.78 -15.34
CA ARG A 421 -5.71 21.10 -15.38
C ARG A 421 -5.33 21.91 -16.60
N ASP A 422 -4.05 21.94 -16.96
CA ASP A 422 -3.50 22.68 -18.10
C ASP A 422 -3.10 21.77 -19.28
N SER A 423 -3.40 20.48 -19.16
CA SER A 423 -3.10 19.43 -20.14
C SER A 423 -1.62 19.39 -20.53
N SER A 424 -0.73 19.62 -19.57
CA SER A 424 0.72 19.57 -19.80
C SER A 424 1.31 18.22 -19.42
N TYR A 425 2.27 17.80 -20.21
CA TYR A 425 3.01 16.54 -20.01
C TYR A 425 4.50 16.82 -19.94
N THR A 426 5.18 16.14 -19.06
CA THR A 426 6.64 16.13 -18.98
C THR A 426 7.11 14.68 -18.91
N PHE A 427 7.92 14.28 -19.90
CA PHE A 427 8.58 12.99 -19.91
C PHE A 427 10.08 13.15 -19.74
N THR A 428 10.68 12.29 -18.92
CA THR A 428 12.14 12.13 -18.85
C THR A 428 12.47 10.70 -19.21
N LEU A 429 12.92 10.46 -20.42
CA LEU A 429 13.03 9.16 -21.08
C LEU A 429 14.33 9.06 -21.90
N PRO A 430 15.39 8.40 -21.44
CA PRO A 430 15.63 7.92 -20.09
C PRO A 430 16.28 8.97 -19.17
N ASN A 431 16.27 8.69 -17.87
CA ASN A 431 17.15 9.29 -16.87
C ASN A 431 18.09 8.19 -16.36
N ILE A 432 19.33 8.21 -16.80
CA ILE A 432 20.35 7.21 -16.46
C ILE A 432 21.32 7.83 -15.47
N SER A 433 21.56 7.17 -14.34
CA SER A 433 22.65 7.58 -13.45
C SER A 433 23.54 6.39 -13.10
N LEU A 434 24.84 6.63 -13.15
CA LEU A 434 25.86 5.68 -12.73
C LEU A 434 26.70 6.34 -11.65
N SER A 435 26.79 5.74 -10.50
CA SER A 435 27.61 6.19 -9.39
C SER A 435 28.62 5.12 -8.99
N VAL A 436 29.86 5.53 -8.87
CA VAL A 436 30.95 4.73 -8.30
C VAL A 436 31.13 5.18 -6.86
N SER A 437 31.01 4.24 -5.94
CA SER A 437 31.22 4.52 -4.52
C SER A 437 32.65 5.01 -4.29
N THR A 438 32.79 5.92 -3.35
CA THR A 438 34.09 6.47 -3.00
C THR A 438 35.11 5.35 -2.74
N PHE A 439 36.23 5.40 -3.43
CA PHE A 439 37.32 4.46 -3.29
C PHE A 439 38.65 5.18 -3.03
N TYR A 440 39.60 4.42 -2.49
CA TYR A 440 40.89 4.93 -2.11
C TYR A 440 41.98 4.22 -2.94
N PRO A 441 42.39 4.81 -4.09
CA PRO A 441 43.26 4.09 -5.02
C PRO A 441 44.64 3.83 -4.48
N PHE A 442 45.14 4.65 -3.53
CA PHE A 442 46.45 4.56 -2.97
C PHE A 442 46.50 3.76 -1.66
N LYS A 443 45.38 3.20 -1.22
CA LYS A 443 45.29 2.42 0.01
C LYS A 443 45.86 1.05 -0.17
N GLN A 444 46.88 0.71 0.60
CA GLN A 444 47.53 -0.62 0.61
C GLN A 444 46.58 -1.68 1.19
N LYS A 445 46.47 -2.82 0.51
CA LYS A 445 45.61 -3.94 0.93
C LYS A 445 46.13 -4.65 2.20
N ASN A 446 47.43 -4.88 2.28
CA ASN A 446 48.09 -5.57 3.43
C ASN A 446 49.02 -4.57 4.10
N ARG A 447 48.52 -3.95 5.15
CA ARG A 447 49.22 -2.86 5.78
C ARG A 447 49.79 -3.27 7.14
N VAL A 448 51.03 -2.78 7.40
CA VAL A 448 51.64 -2.74 8.72
C VAL A 448 51.94 -1.28 9.07
N GLY A 449 51.37 -0.79 10.20
CA GLY A 449 51.59 0.57 10.68
C GLY A 449 50.48 1.60 10.37
N LYS A 450 50.71 2.91 10.66
CA LYS A 450 49.78 4.01 10.52
C LYS A 450 49.52 4.39 9.06
N GLU A 451 48.27 4.80 8.74
CA GLU A 451 47.91 5.29 7.41
C GLU A 451 48.68 6.53 6.99
N LYS A 452 49.32 6.46 5.82
CA LYS A 452 49.99 7.61 5.24
C LYS A 452 48.96 8.60 4.64
N PRO A 453 49.27 9.92 4.62
CA PRO A 453 48.33 10.90 4.14
C PRO A 453 47.77 10.61 2.74
N TRP A 454 48.57 10.18 1.78
CA TRP A 454 48.14 9.91 0.41
C TRP A 454 47.19 8.69 0.28
N GLU A 455 47.25 7.75 1.22
CA GLU A 455 46.37 6.59 1.22
C GLU A 455 44.92 6.97 1.59
N LYS A 456 44.75 8.16 2.19
CA LYS A 456 43.41 8.74 2.52
C LYS A 456 42.84 9.55 1.39
N ILE A 457 43.53 9.71 0.26
CA ILE A 457 42.96 10.37 -0.91
C ILE A 457 41.84 9.50 -1.47
N SER A 458 40.68 10.08 -1.57
CA SER A 458 39.47 9.40 -2.01
C SER A 458 39.01 9.94 -3.34
N PHE A 459 38.47 9.04 -4.18
CA PHE A 459 37.88 9.38 -5.46
C PHE A 459 36.43 8.91 -5.48
N GLY A 460 35.54 9.78 -5.91
CA GLY A 460 34.18 9.47 -6.20
C GLY A 460 33.80 9.94 -7.61
N TYR A 461 32.97 9.17 -8.29
CA TYR A 461 32.48 9.50 -9.62
C TYR A 461 31.01 9.24 -9.74
N ASN A 462 30.28 10.19 -10.29
CA ASN A 462 28.90 9.97 -10.69
C ASN A 462 28.64 10.61 -12.05
N THR A 463 27.83 9.96 -12.85
CA THR A 463 27.38 10.50 -14.15
C THR A 463 25.88 10.33 -14.26
N SER A 464 25.23 11.30 -14.89
CA SER A 464 23.82 11.25 -15.17
C SER A 464 23.53 11.75 -16.57
N PHE A 465 22.80 10.95 -17.34
CA PHE A 465 22.24 11.34 -18.62
C PHE A 465 20.74 11.55 -18.47
N GLN A 466 20.22 12.63 -18.97
CA GLN A 466 18.80 12.93 -18.96
C GLN A 466 18.33 13.38 -20.34
N ASN A 467 17.19 12.85 -20.76
CA ASN A 467 16.49 13.28 -21.96
C ASN A 467 15.05 13.63 -21.59
N LYS A 468 14.69 14.90 -21.66
CA LYS A 468 13.43 15.45 -21.16
C LYS A 468 12.68 16.18 -22.25
N ILE A 469 11.36 15.97 -22.30
CA ILE A 469 10.44 16.75 -23.13
C ILE A 469 9.27 17.25 -22.27
N SER A 470 8.87 18.51 -22.51
CA SER A 470 7.66 19.08 -21.91
C SER A 470 6.80 19.70 -23.01
N PHE A 471 5.52 19.38 -23.02
CA PHE A 471 4.59 19.84 -24.06
C PHE A 471 3.14 19.85 -23.54
N LYS A 472 2.27 20.59 -24.21
CA LYS A 472 0.82 20.53 -24.02
C LYS A 472 0.19 19.49 -24.95
N ALA A 473 -0.92 18.88 -24.55
CA ALA A 473 -1.60 17.85 -25.34
C ALA A 473 -1.81 18.24 -26.81
N LYS A 474 -2.11 19.50 -27.10
CA LYS A 474 -2.32 20.04 -28.45
C LYS A 474 -1.06 20.07 -29.32
N GLU A 475 0.11 20.07 -28.71
CA GLU A 475 1.41 20.14 -29.37
C GLU A 475 1.98 18.77 -29.74
N PHE A 476 1.31 17.72 -29.25
CA PHE A 476 1.73 16.35 -29.54
C PHE A 476 1.68 16.07 -31.04
N ASN A 477 2.79 15.57 -31.58
CA ASN A 477 2.94 15.20 -32.99
C ASN A 477 2.80 16.38 -34.00
N GLN A 478 2.95 17.62 -33.55
CA GLN A 478 3.07 18.75 -34.45
C GLN A 478 4.47 18.80 -35.11
N PRO A 479 4.64 19.45 -36.26
CA PRO A 479 5.96 19.67 -36.86
C PRO A 479 6.93 20.28 -35.82
N GLY A 480 8.14 19.74 -35.72
CA GLY A 480 9.14 20.18 -34.75
C GLY A 480 8.94 19.66 -33.33
N PHE A 481 8.01 18.71 -33.12
CA PHE A 481 7.80 18.09 -31.78
C PHE A 481 9.08 17.46 -31.22
N THR A 482 9.87 16.79 -32.04
CA THR A 482 11.14 16.18 -31.66
C THR A 482 12.19 17.21 -31.24
N ASP A 483 12.11 18.43 -31.73
CA ASP A 483 13.04 19.49 -31.36
C ASP A 483 12.77 20.08 -29.97
N LYS A 484 11.66 19.71 -29.34
CA LYS A 484 11.37 20.05 -27.92
C LYS A 484 12.15 19.21 -26.94
N PHE A 485 12.75 18.09 -27.35
CA PHE A 485 13.60 17.30 -26.48
C PHE A 485 14.81 18.09 -26.01
N GLN A 486 15.02 18.05 -24.68
CA GLN A 486 16.20 18.61 -24.03
C GLN A 486 17.00 17.45 -23.45
N ASN A 487 18.26 17.37 -23.83
CA ASN A 487 19.12 16.27 -23.44
C ASN A 487 20.47 16.79 -22.96
N GLY A 488 21.11 16.02 -22.11
CA GLY A 488 22.42 16.36 -21.60
C GLY A 488 22.96 15.27 -20.68
N MET A 489 24.28 15.23 -20.55
CA MET A 489 24.97 14.29 -19.68
C MET A 489 25.91 15.08 -18.76
N SER A 490 25.87 14.78 -17.47
CA SER A 490 26.72 15.40 -16.47
C SER A 490 27.63 14.38 -15.85
N HIS A 491 28.92 14.65 -15.81
CA HIS A 491 29.96 13.87 -15.15
C HIS A 491 30.49 14.67 -13.96
N ASN A 492 30.45 14.08 -12.78
CA ASN A 492 30.96 14.70 -11.56
C ASN A 492 32.05 13.83 -10.95
N PHE A 493 33.20 14.40 -10.80
CA PHE A 493 34.37 13.79 -10.15
C PHE A 493 34.60 14.51 -8.83
N SER A 494 34.66 13.78 -7.73
CA SER A 494 34.98 14.28 -6.40
C SER A 494 36.27 13.66 -5.90
N ILE A 495 37.22 14.51 -5.54
CA ILE A 495 38.50 14.10 -4.99
C ILE A 495 38.56 14.63 -3.56
N GLY A 496 38.50 13.74 -2.59
CA GLY A 496 38.70 14.08 -1.19
C GLY A 496 40.18 13.96 -0.83
N LEU A 497 40.72 15.03 -0.33
CA LEU A 497 42.06 15.05 0.17
C LEU A 497 42.10 14.65 1.64
N PRO A 498 43.26 14.28 2.20
CA PRO A 498 43.36 13.87 3.60
C PRO A 498 42.84 14.90 4.56
N SER A 499 41.89 14.51 5.41
CA SER A 499 41.44 15.36 6.51
C SER A 499 42.52 15.52 7.56
N PHE A 500 42.64 16.71 8.14
CA PHE A 500 43.56 16.98 9.24
C PHE A 500 42.84 17.76 10.36
N GLN A 501 43.39 17.64 11.55
CA GLN A 501 42.91 18.36 12.72
C GLN A 501 43.88 19.44 13.11
N LEU A 502 43.37 20.65 13.35
CA LEU A 502 44.11 21.75 13.93
C LEU A 502 43.61 21.99 15.36
N LEU A 503 44.52 22.25 16.30
CA LEU A 503 44.22 22.50 17.71
C LEU A 503 43.37 21.42 18.38
N LYS A 504 43.38 20.18 17.85
CA LYS A 504 42.60 19.01 18.30
C LYS A 504 41.04 19.15 18.16
N TYR A 505 40.56 20.36 17.90
CA TYR A 505 39.10 20.64 17.91
C TYR A 505 38.53 20.95 16.53
N PHE A 506 39.35 21.42 15.62
CA PHE A 506 38.90 21.82 14.29
C PHE A 506 39.32 20.74 13.27
N THR A 507 38.32 20.15 12.61
CA THR A 507 38.55 19.19 11.55
C THR A 507 38.42 19.90 10.20
N PHE A 508 39.45 19.79 9.40
CA PHE A 508 39.52 20.33 8.05
C PHE A 508 39.42 19.20 7.02
N ASN A 509 38.55 19.37 6.06
CA ASN A 509 38.33 18.42 4.97
C ASN A 509 38.48 19.16 3.64
N PRO A 510 39.64 19.16 3.04
CA PRO A 510 39.86 19.71 1.72
C PRO A 510 39.36 18.76 0.64
N SER A 511 38.79 19.31 -0.43
CA SER A 511 38.29 18.55 -1.57
C SER A 511 38.36 19.36 -2.86
N VAL A 512 38.48 18.64 -3.97
CA VAL A 512 38.42 19.20 -5.33
C VAL A 512 37.26 18.53 -6.04
N SER A 513 36.41 19.31 -6.68
CA SER A 513 35.36 18.81 -7.55
C SER A 513 35.61 19.29 -8.98
N TYR A 514 35.42 18.37 -9.90
CA TYR A 514 35.43 18.62 -11.33
C TYR A 514 34.11 18.10 -11.92
N LYS A 515 33.43 19.00 -12.61
CA LYS A 515 32.16 18.68 -13.27
C LYS A 515 32.26 18.99 -14.75
N GLN A 516 31.86 18.02 -15.57
CA GLN A 516 31.80 18.17 -17.01
C GLN A 516 30.35 17.95 -17.45
N ASN A 517 29.78 18.93 -18.19
CA ASN A 517 28.45 18.78 -18.75
C ASN A 517 28.59 18.64 -20.26
N TRP A 518 27.97 17.62 -20.82
CA TRP A 518 27.86 17.36 -22.25
C TRP A 518 26.49 17.81 -22.72
N PHE A 519 26.47 18.65 -23.75
CA PHE A 519 25.29 19.18 -24.38
C PHE A 519 25.21 18.63 -25.80
N PHE A 520 24.03 18.22 -26.19
CA PHE A 520 23.77 17.70 -27.53
C PHE A 520 22.96 18.68 -28.38
N ARG A 521 22.87 19.94 -27.93
CA ARG A 521 22.17 21.03 -28.57
C ARG A 521 22.82 22.34 -28.17
N SER A 522 22.96 23.27 -29.16
CA SER A 522 23.37 24.63 -28.93
C SER A 522 22.28 25.61 -29.32
N SER A 523 22.35 26.83 -28.85
CA SER A 523 21.49 27.95 -29.21
C SER A 523 22.36 29.09 -29.67
N GLU A 524 21.88 29.90 -30.61
CA GLU A 524 22.57 31.05 -31.10
C GLU A 524 21.75 32.32 -30.82
N ALA A 525 22.40 33.39 -30.42
CA ALA A 525 21.75 34.67 -30.20
C ALA A 525 21.65 35.43 -31.54
N VAL A 526 20.44 35.84 -31.89
CA VAL A 526 20.15 36.60 -33.09
C VAL A 526 19.40 37.87 -32.68
N TYR A 527 19.82 39.03 -33.18
CA TYR A 527 19.12 40.27 -32.98
C TYR A 527 17.93 40.38 -33.93
N ASN A 528 16.74 40.49 -33.37
CA ASN A 528 15.51 40.72 -34.14
C ASN A 528 15.19 42.23 -34.14
N ARG A 529 15.32 42.89 -35.34
CA ARG A 529 15.06 44.30 -35.52
C ARG A 529 13.60 44.70 -35.34
N GLU A 530 12.65 43.78 -35.64
CA GLU A 530 11.23 44.09 -35.48
C GLU A 530 10.81 44.18 -34.02
N THR A 531 11.41 43.40 -33.17
CA THR A 531 11.10 43.38 -31.72
C THR A 531 12.07 44.19 -30.87
N ASP A 532 13.15 44.69 -31.46
CA ASP A 532 14.30 45.34 -30.80
C ASP A 532 14.85 44.49 -29.63
N LYS A 533 14.95 43.15 -29.86
CA LYS A 533 15.42 42.20 -28.82
C LYS A 533 16.36 41.17 -29.41
N VAL A 534 17.30 40.77 -28.56
CA VAL A 534 18.12 39.58 -28.85
C VAL A 534 17.32 38.34 -28.48
N GLU A 535 17.09 37.46 -29.43
CA GLU A 535 16.38 36.19 -29.26
C GLU A 535 17.35 35.03 -29.35
N MET A 536 17.13 34.02 -28.53
CA MET A 536 17.93 32.80 -28.55
C MET A 536 17.27 31.73 -29.45
N VAL A 537 17.82 31.54 -30.64
CA VAL A 537 17.39 30.54 -31.63
C VAL A 537 18.00 29.17 -31.22
N LYS A 538 17.14 28.24 -30.97
CA LYS A 538 17.55 26.88 -30.56
C LYS A 538 17.85 26.02 -31.79
N GLY A 539 18.98 25.36 -31.80
CA GLY A 539 19.30 24.34 -32.81
C GLY A 539 18.45 23.09 -32.69
N LYS A 540 18.65 22.10 -33.54
CA LYS A 540 17.94 20.80 -33.48
C LYS A 540 18.40 19.97 -32.28
N SER A 541 17.50 19.18 -31.72
CA SER A 541 17.84 18.21 -30.67
C SER A 541 18.83 17.16 -31.23
N PHE A 542 19.88 16.86 -30.51
CA PHE A 542 21.03 16.05 -30.96
C PHE A 542 21.75 16.62 -32.22
N GLY A 543 21.58 17.91 -32.55
CA GLY A 543 22.19 18.55 -33.74
C GLY A 543 23.60 19.05 -33.54
N SER A 544 24.09 19.13 -32.30
CA SER A 544 25.44 19.58 -32.00
C SER A 544 25.97 18.92 -30.73
N PHE A 545 27.29 18.78 -30.62
CA PHE A 545 27.93 18.29 -29.40
C PHE A 545 28.83 19.34 -28.81
N GLY A 546 28.74 19.54 -27.50
CA GLY A 546 29.64 20.44 -26.82
C GLY A 546 29.78 20.13 -25.34
N ILE A 547 30.87 20.63 -24.78
CA ILE A 547 31.29 20.31 -23.42
C ILE A 547 31.51 21.59 -22.66
N THR A 548 31.01 21.67 -21.43
CA THR A 548 31.41 22.68 -20.48
C THR A 548 32.11 22.05 -19.28
N GLN A 549 33.09 22.77 -18.75
CA GLN A 549 33.87 22.30 -17.62
C GLN A 549 33.67 23.25 -16.44
N ASP A 550 33.44 22.69 -15.29
CA ASP A 550 33.29 23.40 -14.02
C ASP A 550 34.18 22.72 -12.97
N TYR A 551 35.08 23.48 -12.39
CA TYR A 551 35.98 22.98 -11.36
C TYR A 551 36.09 23.93 -10.18
N SER A 552 36.19 23.35 -8.98
CA SER A 552 36.35 24.12 -7.76
C SER A 552 37.13 23.35 -6.72
N GLY A 553 37.94 24.09 -5.97
CA GLY A 553 38.59 23.60 -4.75
C GLY A 553 37.78 24.07 -3.54
N SER A 554 37.62 23.23 -2.55
CA SER A 554 36.95 23.62 -1.32
C SER A 554 37.67 23.06 -0.09
N ILE A 555 37.61 23.78 1.00
CA ILE A 555 38.06 23.34 2.31
C ILE A 555 36.93 23.60 3.30
N SER A 556 36.46 22.55 3.97
CA SER A 556 35.45 22.68 5.02
C SER A 556 36.09 22.49 6.38
N MET A 557 35.80 23.39 7.29
CA MET A 557 36.17 23.35 8.69
C MET A 557 34.91 23.06 9.51
N SER A 558 34.97 22.12 10.40
CA SER A 558 33.89 21.80 11.33
C SER A 558 34.41 21.53 12.73
N THR A 559 33.59 21.91 13.71
CA THR A 559 33.87 21.59 15.12
C THR A 559 32.55 21.34 15.85
N ARG A 560 32.64 20.84 17.08
CA ARG A 560 31.48 20.67 17.96
C ARG A 560 31.78 21.29 19.29
N ILE A 561 30.88 22.15 19.74
CA ILE A 561 30.94 22.83 21.05
C ILE A 561 29.83 22.24 21.91
N TYR A 562 30.17 21.82 23.11
CA TYR A 562 29.23 21.22 24.04
C TYR A 562 29.02 22.15 25.22
N GLY A 563 27.79 22.56 25.44
CA GLY A 563 27.34 23.23 26.66
C GLY A 563 26.51 22.23 27.50
N MET A 564 26.74 22.22 28.79
CA MET A 564 25.93 21.45 29.73
C MET A 564 25.53 22.34 30.89
N PHE A 565 24.22 22.49 31.04
CA PHE A 565 23.61 23.22 32.16
C PHE A 565 23.01 22.19 33.12
N ASN A 566 23.55 22.09 34.32
CA ASN A 566 23.08 21.14 35.33
C ASN A 566 22.13 21.90 36.29
N PHE A 567 20.99 21.31 36.54
CA PHE A 567 20.03 21.71 37.52
C PHE A 567 20.13 20.81 38.76
N GLY A 568 19.55 21.21 39.86
CA GLY A 568 19.63 20.45 41.11
C GLY A 568 19.15 19.00 40.97
N LYS A 569 19.76 18.08 41.73
CA LYS A 569 19.50 16.61 41.69
C LYS A 569 18.00 16.26 41.82
N TYR A 570 17.25 17.11 42.50
CA TYR A 570 15.81 16.92 42.75
C TYR A 570 14.93 17.62 41.68
N SER A 571 15.51 18.39 40.77
CA SER A 571 14.75 19.05 39.72
C SER A 571 14.15 18.03 38.72
N LYS A 572 12.96 18.35 38.21
CA LYS A 572 12.31 17.56 37.15
C LYS A 572 13.20 17.47 35.87
N VAL A 573 13.87 18.59 35.55
CA VAL A 573 14.92 18.66 34.53
C VAL A 573 16.26 18.64 35.26
N GLN A 574 17.04 17.59 35.08
CA GLN A 574 18.34 17.41 35.74
C GLN A 574 19.50 18.12 35.03
N ALA A 575 19.49 18.08 33.71
CA ALA A 575 20.49 18.75 32.90
C ALA A 575 19.93 19.07 31.50
N ILE A 576 20.45 20.13 30.89
CA ILE A 576 20.24 20.45 29.48
C ILE A 576 21.60 20.42 28.79
N ARG A 577 21.70 19.60 27.75
CA ARG A 577 22.86 19.55 26.88
C ARG A 577 22.58 20.32 25.58
N HIS A 578 23.41 21.33 25.31
CA HIS A 578 23.40 22.07 24.06
C HIS A 578 24.62 21.67 23.24
N VAL A 579 24.41 21.23 22.01
CA VAL A 579 25.48 20.92 21.07
C VAL A 579 25.41 21.90 19.91
N ILE A 580 26.44 22.72 19.77
CA ILE A 580 26.59 23.66 18.67
C ILE A 580 27.59 23.06 17.69
N SER A 581 27.22 22.95 16.43
CA SER A 581 28.03 22.37 15.36
C SER A 581 28.27 23.44 14.28
N PRO A 582 29.19 24.37 14.49
CA PRO A 582 29.57 25.34 13.46
C PRO A 582 30.40 24.66 12.36
N SER A 583 30.11 25.02 11.12
CA SER A 583 30.89 24.64 9.96
C SER A 583 31.07 25.82 9.03
N ILE A 584 32.26 25.98 8.51
CA ILE A 584 32.63 27.00 7.50
C ILE A 584 33.22 26.24 6.33
N SER A 585 32.70 26.47 5.13
CA SER A 585 33.24 25.89 3.90
C SER A 585 33.66 27.04 2.97
N LEU A 586 34.95 27.12 2.71
CA LEU A 586 35.51 28.04 1.72
C LEU A 586 35.63 27.30 0.39
N SER A 587 35.05 27.84 -0.67
CA SER A 587 35.10 27.29 -2.02
C SER A 587 35.62 28.31 -2.99
N LEU A 588 36.61 27.91 -3.74
CA LEU A 588 37.27 28.71 -4.76
C LEU A 588 36.95 28.18 -6.15
N SER A 589 36.47 29.02 -7.02
CA SER A 589 36.13 28.66 -8.40
C SER A 589 36.75 29.72 -9.32
N PRO A 590 37.69 29.35 -10.20
CA PRO A 590 38.32 30.29 -11.14
C PRO A 590 37.33 30.75 -12.22
N GLU A 591 37.77 31.67 -13.04
CA GLU A 591 37.00 32.16 -14.18
C GLU A 591 36.76 31.06 -15.22
N LYS A 592 35.53 30.98 -15.73
CA LYS A 592 35.12 29.97 -16.69
C LYS A 592 34.43 30.57 -17.93
N GLY A 593 34.47 31.88 -18.07
CA GLY A 593 33.89 32.62 -19.18
C GLY A 593 34.63 32.46 -20.52
N THR A 594 35.13 31.25 -20.77
CA THR A 594 35.96 30.96 -21.97
C THR A 594 35.10 30.52 -23.16
N TYR A 595 35.66 30.68 -24.36
CA TYR A 595 35.07 30.19 -25.59
C TYR A 595 34.81 28.67 -25.54
N ALA A 596 35.73 27.93 -24.94
CA ALA A 596 35.58 26.47 -24.76
C ALA A 596 34.39 26.05 -23.91
N ASN A 597 33.97 26.89 -22.95
CA ASN A 597 32.78 26.71 -22.15
C ASN A 597 31.50 27.24 -22.80
N GLY A 598 31.54 27.59 -24.08
CA GLY A 598 30.38 28.01 -24.86
C GLY A 598 30.02 29.50 -24.71
N PHE A 599 30.87 30.33 -24.11
CA PHE A 599 30.62 31.76 -24.02
C PHE A 599 30.92 32.45 -25.33
N ARG A 600 30.03 33.34 -25.76
CA ARG A 600 30.06 34.09 -27.01
C ARG A 600 29.63 35.53 -26.76
N THR A 601 30.00 36.42 -27.66
CA THR A 601 29.55 37.83 -27.70
C THR A 601 28.93 38.09 -29.06
N LEU A 602 27.70 38.57 -29.10
CA LEU A 602 27.01 39.05 -30.26
C LEU A 602 27.19 40.58 -30.31
N GLN A 603 27.79 41.11 -31.36
CA GLN A 603 27.81 42.54 -31.66
C GLN A 603 26.65 42.86 -32.60
N TYR A 604 25.87 43.87 -32.33
CA TYR A 604 24.75 44.28 -33.15
C TYR A 604 24.48 45.77 -32.99
N THR A 605 23.90 46.36 -34.03
CA THR A 605 23.45 47.75 -33.99
C THR A 605 21.96 47.79 -33.75
N ASP A 606 21.51 48.48 -32.68
CA ASP A 606 20.10 48.59 -32.32
C ASP A 606 19.30 49.45 -33.31
N VAL A 607 17.97 49.53 -33.16
CA VAL A 607 17.10 50.36 -34.04
C VAL A 607 17.42 51.84 -33.98
N ASN A 608 18.14 52.29 -32.95
CA ASN A 608 18.54 53.70 -32.79
C ASN A 608 19.96 54.00 -33.34
N GLY A 609 20.59 52.99 -33.99
CA GLY A 609 21.94 53.18 -34.56
C GLY A 609 23.08 52.99 -33.53
N ASN A 610 22.80 52.53 -32.33
CA ASN A 610 23.86 52.33 -31.32
C ASN A 610 24.43 50.93 -31.44
N ASP A 611 25.74 50.80 -31.44
CA ASP A 611 26.42 49.49 -31.33
C ASP A 611 26.33 48.95 -29.90
N LYS A 612 25.88 47.73 -29.81
CA LYS A 612 25.69 46.98 -28.53
C LYS A 612 26.35 45.63 -28.57
N GLU A 613 26.78 45.19 -27.39
CA GLU A 613 27.31 43.87 -27.20
C GLU A 613 26.37 43.05 -26.28
N TYR A 614 26.04 41.84 -26.72
CA TYR A 614 25.28 40.91 -25.94
C TYR A 614 26.10 39.61 -25.68
N GLN A 615 26.42 39.42 -24.42
CA GLN A 615 27.20 38.27 -24.00
C GLN A 615 26.26 37.13 -23.60
N TYR A 616 26.45 35.96 -24.18
CA TYR A 616 25.60 34.79 -23.93
C TYR A 616 26.42 33.50 -23.86
N ASN A 617 25.77 32.43 -23.44
CA ASN A 617 26.32 31.08 -23.53
C ASN A 617 25.45 30.27 -24.48
N ILE A 618 26.06 29.59 -25.45
CA ILE A 618 25.35 28.78 -26.47
C ILE A 618 24.56 27.64 -25.85
N TYR A 619 24.80 27.22 -24.60
CA TYR A 619 24.07 26.19 -23.87
C TYR A 619 23.11 26.75 -22.82
N GLN A 620 22.94 28.07 -22.77
CA GLN A 620 22.01 28.73 -21.84
C GLN A 620 20.57 28.28 -22.10
N GLY A 621 19.81 27.99 -21.05
CA GLY A 621 18.41 27.52 -21.17
C GLY A 621 18.25 26.10 -21.62
N GLN A 622 19.34 25.30 -21.71
CA GLN A 622 19.30 23.86 -21.88
C GLN A 622 19.01 23.14 -20.53
N LEU A 623 18.84 21.83 -20.59
CA LEU A 623 18.51 21.00 -19.41
C LEU A 623 19.54 21.10 -18.28
N LEU A 624 20.81 21.13 -18.64
CA LEU A 624 21.90 21.27 -17.68
C LEU A 624 22.29 22.73 -17.55
N GLY A 625 22.59 23.17 -16.33
CA GLY A 625 23.11 24.52 -16.10
C GLY A 625 24.53 24.70 -16.69
N VAL A 626 24.81 25.89 -17.13
CA VAL A 626 26.14 26.29 -17.58
C VAL A 626 26.99 26.83 -16.40
N PRO A 627 28.32 26.67 -16.44
CA PRO A 627 29.18 27.27 -15.41
C PRO A 627 28.99 28.78 -15.32
N SER A 628 29.18 29.35 -14.14
CA SER A 628 29.20 30.82 -13.97
C SER A 628 30.42 31.40 -14.69
N ARG A 629 30.27 32.53 -15.38
CA ARG A 629 31.33 33.17 -16.14
C ARG A 629 32.52 33.58 -15.25
N GLY A 630 32.22 34.32 -14.19
CA GLY A 630 33.24 34.93 -13.36
C GLY A 630 33.86 33.98 -12.33
N LYS A 631 35.01 34.40 -11.84
CA LYS A 631 35.63 33.77 -10.67
C LYS A 631 34.77 33.96 -9.43
N SER A 632 34.79 32.98 -8.54
CA SER A 632 34.11 33.07 -7.25
C SER A 632 34.94 32.55 -6.11
N ALA A 633 34.89 33.20 -4.98
CA ALA A 633 35.41 32.75 -3.70
C ALA A 633 34.30 32.88 -2.68
N THR A 634 33.72 31.73 -2.29
CA THR A 634 32.55 31.74 -1.41
C THR A 634 32.86 31.07 -0.08
N ALA A 635 32.53 31.76 1.02
CA ALA A 635 32.47 31.15 2.34
C ALA A 635 30.99 30.85 2.65
N ASN A 636 30.69 29.56 2.86
CA ASN A 636 29.39 29.14 3.37
C ASN A 636 29.54 28.82 4.85
N ILE A 637 28.71 29.43 5.65
CA ILE A 637 28.69 29.33 7.11
C ILE A 637 27.39 28.62 7.48
N SER A 638 27.48 27.58 8.28
CA SER A 638 26.33 26.90 8.83
C SER A 638 26.55 26.60 10.31
N ILE A 639 25.57 26.91 11.12
CA ILE A 639 25.59 26.66 12.57
C ILE A 639 24.41 25.77 12.88
N GLY A 640 24.70 24.52 13.16
CA GLY A 640 23.70 23.55 13.63
C GLY A 640 23.64 23.53 15.16
N ASN A 641 22.43 23.46 15.70
CA ASN A 641 22.18 23.40 17.12
C ASN A 641 21.29 22.21 17.43
N ASN A 642 21.63 21.47 18.49
CA ASN A 642 20.83 20.38 19.06
C ASN A 642 20.71 20.61 20.56
N LEU A 643 19.50 20.45 21.08
CA LEU A 643 19.18 20.68 22.48
C LEU A 643 18.46 19.45 23.05
N GLU A 644 19.07 18.83 24.07
CA GLU A 644 18.52 17.68 24.76
C GLU A 644 18.41 17.95 26.26
N ALA A 645 17.32 17.54 26.86
CA ALA A 645 17.13 17.58 28.31
C ALA A 645 17.22 16.17 28.91
N LYS A 646 17.88 16.07 30.04
CA LYS A 646 17.82 14.92 30.93
C LYS A 646 16.74 15.19 31.97
N VAL A 647 15.62 14.47 31.89
CA VAL A 647 14.49 14.61 32.79
C VAL A 647 14.38 13.41 33.70
N ARG A 648 13.87 13.63 34.92
CA ARG A 648 13.64 12.56 35.88
C ARG A 648 12.51 11.66 35.39
N ASP A 649 12.73 10.37 35.42
CA ASP A 649 11.76 9.35 35.09
C ASP A 649 11.32 8.62 36.38
N TYR A 650 10.09 8.91 36.82
CA TYR A 650 9.51 8.30 38.01
C TYR A 650 8.99 6.88 37.77
N ALA A 651 8.85 6.47 36.49
CA ALA A 651 8.34 5.16 36.13
C ALA A 651 9.46 4.15 35.80
N ASP A 652 10.73 4.55 35.96
CA ASP A 652 11.86 3.69 35.62
C ASP A 652 12.16 2.68 36.72
N SER A 653 11.73 1.43 36.54
CA SER A 653 12.07 0.30 37.39
C SER A 653 13.52 -0.21 37.26
N THR A 654 14.28 0.30 36.26
CA THR A 654 15.65 -0.15 35.95
C THR A 654 16.73 0.59 36.74
N GLY A 655 16.35 1.50 37.66
CA GLY A 655 17.28 2.19 38.59
C GLY A 655 18.05 3.36 37.98
N LYS A 656 17.91 3.68 36.70
CA LYS A 656 18.54 4.86 36.06
C LYS A 656 17.85 6.17 36.41
N GLY A 657 16.59 6.15 36.79
CA GLY A 657 15.77 7.28 37.27
C GLY A 657 15.73 8.51 36.38
N SER A 658 16.17 8.40 35.10
CA SER A 658 16.22 9.52 34.19
C SER A 658 16.13 9.11 32.72
N LYS A 659 15.39 9.88 31.94
CA LYS A 659 15.27 9.74 30.48
C LYS A 659 15.77 10.97 29.73
N LYS A 660 16.25 10.77 28.52
CA LYS A 660 16.64 11.84 27.61
C LYS A 660 15.41 12.27 26.81
N VAL A 661 15.12 13.56 26.79
CA VAL A 661 14.08 14.18 26.00
C VAL A 661 14.73 15.15 25.04
N LYS A 662 14.47 15.01 23.77
CA LYS A 662 14.92 15.94 22.76
C LYS A 662 14.00 17.16 22.80
N LEU A 663 14.58 18.35 23.03
CA LEU A 663 13.89 19.62 22.97
C LEU A 663 13.95 20.20 21.56
N LEU A 664 15.12 20.04 20.92
CA LEU A 664 15.38 20.50 19.59
C LEU A 664 16.35 19.54 18.90
N ASP A 665 15.82 18.75 17.95
CA ASP A 665 16.64 17.79 17.24
C ASP A 665 17.66 18.46 16.34
N GLN A 666 17.19 19.47 15.60
CA GLN A 666 18.04 20.25 14.72
C GLN A 666 17.47 21.67 14.54
N PHE A 667 18.32 22.65 14.76
CA PHE A 667 18.08 24.01 14.33
C PHE A 667 19.35 24.51 13.64
N SER A 668 19.25 24.85 12.37
CA SER A 668 20.41 25.31 11.63
C SER A 668 20.15 26.68 11.01
N ILE A 669 21.19 27.51 11.07
CA ILE A 669 21.27 28.81 10.40
C ILE A 669 22.39 28.72 9.39
N SER A 670 22.12 29.04 8.13
CA SER A 670 23.10 28.98 7.06
C SER A 670 23.03 30.23 6.17
N THR A 671 24.19 30.68 5.77
CA THR A 671 24.37 31.77 4.81
C THR A 671 25.68 31.60 4.07
N GLY A 672 25.90 32.37 3.02
CA GLY A 672 27.15 32.40 2.27
C GLY A 672 27.58 33.81 1.94
N TYR A 673 28.86 34.00 1.81
CA TYR A 673 29.47 35.27 1.39
C TYR A 673 30.41 35.03 0.21
N ASN A 674 30.20 35.75 -0.90
CA ASN A 674 31.07 35.68 -2.08
C ASN A 674 32.01 36.90 -2.07
N PHE A 675 33.28 36.66 -1.79
CA PHE A 675 34.28 37.70 -1.69
C PHE A 675 34.54 38.43 -3.02
N LEU A 676 34.36 37.70 -4.13
CA LEU A 676 34.70 38.20 -5.47
C LEU A 676 33.49 38.66 -6.28
N ALA A 677 32.31 38.69 -5.69
CA ALA A 677 31.14 39.27 -6.35
C ALA A 677 31.25 40.81 -6.35
N ASP A 678 30.84 41.45 -7.44
CA ASP A 678 30.85 42.91 -7.57
C ASP A 678 29.78 43.55 -6.69
N SER A 679 28.66 42.89 -6.51
CA SER A 679 27.54 43.38 -5.69
C SER A 679 26.83 42.19 -5.01
N LEU A 680 26.02 42.47 -3.99
CA LEU A 680 25.19 41.48 -3.27
C LEU A 680 26.02 40.29 -2.78
N LYS A 681 27.15 40.55 -2.15
CA LYS A 681 28.14 39.55 -1.71
C LYS A 681 27.59 38.52 -0.75
N MET A 682 26.66 38.87 0.10
CA MET A 682 26.05 38.01 1.09
C MET A 682 24.81 37.28 0.50
N ARG A 683 24.71 35.99 0.66
CA ARG A 683 23.54 35.22 0.24
C ARG A 683 22.41 35.31 1.26
N THR A 684 21.21 34.93 0.82
CA THR A 684 20.04 34.76 1.71
C THR A 684 20.40 33.94 2.92
N ILE A 685 19.99 34.37 4.10
CA ILE A 685 20.11 33.62 5.34
C ILE A 685 18.94 32.67 5.41
N SER A 686 19.21 31.38 5.51
CA SER A 686 18.20 30.35 5.67
C SER A 686 18.28 29.72 7.05
N THR A 687 17.12 29.56 7.66
CA THR A 687 16.99 28.86 8.93
C THR A 687 16.11 27.62 8.73
N THR A 688 16.49 26.50 9.31
CA THR A 688 15.67 25.30 9.32
C THR A 688 15.59 24.75 10.73
N MET A 689 14.42 24.29 11.11
CA MET A 689 14.15 23.68 12.41
C MET A 689 13.42 22.36 12.22
N SER A 690 13.83 21.36 12.97
CA SER A 690 13.15 20.07 13.03
C SER A 690 13.27 19.53 14.45
N THR A 691 12.16 19.10 15.02
CA THR A 691 12.13 18.49 16.35
C THR A 691 10.93 17.60 16.53
N ASN A 692 11.10 16.57 17.34
CA ASN A 692 10.03 15.70 17.80
C ASN A 692 9.86 15.90 19.31
N LEU A 693 8.95 16.77 19.68
CA LEU A 693 8.68 17.08 21.06
C LEU A 693 7.93 15.94 21.75
N PHE A 694 8.50 15.43 22.84
CA PHE A 694 7.91 14.37 23.68
C PHE A 694 7.61 13.07 22.94
N ASN A 695 8.25 12.83 21.77
CA ASN A 695 7.96 11.71 20.86
C ASN A 695 6.51 11.68 20.34
N LYS A 696 5.82 12.81 20.40
CA LYS A 696 4.41 12.92 19.98
C LYS A 696 4.16 14.01 18.95
N ILE A 697 4.84 15.15 19.06
CA ILE A 697 4.62 16.30 18.19
C ILE A 697 5.82 16.46 17.27
N ASN A 698 5.62 16.21 15.98
CA ASN A 698 6.62 16.53 14.98
C ASN A 698 6.45 17.98 14.55
N LEU A 699 7.48 18.78 14.72
CA LEU A 699 7.52 20.18 14.33
C LEU A 699 8.67 20.39 13.36
N SER A 700 8.38 20.93 12.18
CA SER A 700 9.40 21.32 11.22
C SER A 700 9.11 22.68 10.65
N GLY A 701 10.14 23.47 10.48
CA GLY A 701 10.00 24.84 9.98
C GLY A 701 11.21 25.31 9.20
N SER A 702 11.01 26.27 8.35
CA SER A 702 12.08 26.98 7.63
C SER A 702 11.72 28.45 7.47
N ALA A 703 12.73 29.32 7.48
CA ALA A 703 12.56 30.72 7.13
C ALA A 703 13.75 31.20 6.31
N SER A 704 13.48 32.14 5.44
CA SER A 704 14.47 32.76 4.54
C SER A 704 14.46 34.26 4.74
N PHE A 705 15.67 34.83 4.93
CA PHE A 705 15.85 36.22 5.18
C PHE A 705 16.85 36.80 4.17
N ASP A 706 16.47 37.87 3.53
CA ASP A 706 17.30 38.63 2.60
C ASP A 706 18.02 39.73 3.36
N PRO A 707 19.37 39.72 3.38
CA PRO A 707 20.13 40.73 4.11
C PRO A 707 20.15 42.11 3.43
N TYR A 708 19.77 42.22 2.14
CA TYR A 708 19.87 43.48 1.38
C TYR A 708 18.58 44.29 1.37
N ALA A 709 18.77 45.63 1.25
CA ALA A 709 17.68 46.55 1.03
C ALA A 709 17.13 46.48 -0.40
N ILE A 710 15.90 46.95 -0.58
CA ILE A 710 15.25 47.10 -1.88
C ILE A 710 15.03 48.57 -2.20
N ASP A 711 15.13 48.91 -3.47
CA ASP A 711 14.83 50.22 -3.99
C ASP A 711 13.31 50.47 -4.14
N LYS A 712 12.93 51.65 -4.63
CA LYS A 712 11.54 52.03 -4.90
C LYS A 712 10.86 51.10 -5.94
N LYS A 713 11.64 50.43 -6.78
CA LYS A 713 11.15 49.47 -7.80
C LYS A 713 11.14 48.01 -7.28
N GLY A 714 11.51 47.80 -6.01
CA GLY A 714 11.54 46.43 -5.42
C GLY A 714 12.77 45.61 -5.79
N LYS A 715 13.75 46.19 -6.47
CA LYS A 715 15.00 45.52 -6.83
C LYS A 715 16.01 45.67 -5.68
N GLN A 716 16.75 44.63 -5.40
CA GLN A 716 17.83 44.62 -4.41
C GLN A 716 18.97 45.52 -4.89
N TYR A 717 19.56 46.26 -3.97
CA TYR A 717 20.79 47.04 -4.20
C TYR A 717 21.82 46.78 -3.12
N ASN A 718 23.07 47.07 -3.40
CA ASN A 718 24.23 46.72 -2.57
C ASN A 718 24.35 47.52 -1.26
N LYS A 719 23.30 47.50 -0.44
CA LYS A 719 23.25 48.04 0.91
C LYS A 719 22.51 47.11 1.81
N PHE A 720 23.01 46.85 2.99
CA PHE A 720 22.31 45.98 3.95
C PHE A 720 20.99 46.59 4.42
N ALA A 721 19.97 45.79 4.61
CA ALA A 721 18.64 46.20 5.07
C ALA A 721 18.71 46.99 6.39
N ILE A 722 19.58 46.57 7.31
CA ILE A 722 19.82 47.29 8.57
C ILE A 722 20.33 48.69 8.36
N MET A 723 21.25 48.92 7.42
CA MET A 723 21.82 50.23 7.11
C MET A 723 20.86 51.12 6.35
N ALA A 724 19.83 50.55 5.76
CA ALA A 724 18.78 51.25 5.04
C ALA A 724 17.50 51.46 5.86
N GLY A 725 17.51 51.09 7.16
CA GLY A 725 16.34 51.20 8.03
C GLY A 725 15.23 50.21 7.70
N GLN A 726 15.52 49.17 6.92
CA GLN A 726 14.53 48.14 6.52
C GLN A 726 14.54 46.89 7.45
N GLY A 727 15.13 47.02 8.66
CA GLY A 727 15.25 45.95 9.65
C GLY A 727 16.57 45.15 9.55
N LEU A 728 16.79 44.18 10.43
CA LEU A 728 18.03 43.38 10.46
C LEU A 728 18.25 42.61 9.16
N ALA A 729 17.18 41.98 8.65
CA ALA A 729 17.07 41.34 7.35
C ALA A 729 15.59 41.22 6.99
N ARG A 730 15.29 41.20 5.70
CA ARG A 730 13.90 41.12 5.23
C ARG A 730 13.47 39.65 5.09
N MET A 731 12.50 39.24 5.86
CA MET A 731 11.93 37.93 5.73
C MET A 731 11.20 37.82 4.39
N THR A 732 11.63 36.88 3.55
CA THR A 732 11.06 36.63 2.21
C THR A 732 10.06 35.48 2.23
N GLY A 733 10.25 34.53 3.13
CA GLY A 733 9.35 33.42 3.30
C GLY A 733 9.58 32.70 4.61
N ALA A 734 8.53 32.05 5.11
CA ALA A 734 8.59 31.15 6.24
C ALA A 734 7.59 30.02 6.05
N SER A 735 7.94 28.85 6.51
CA SER A 735 7.02 27.71 6.58
C SER A 735 7.16 27.02 7.93
N LEU A 736 6.04 26.56 8.46
CA LEU A 736 5.98 25.78 9.68
C LEU A 736 4.97 24.65 9.47
N SER A 737 5.34 23.43 9.77
CA SER A 737 4.44 22.29 9.79
C SER A 737 4.51 21.61 11.14
N ALA A 738 3.35 21.26 11.68
CA ALA A 738 3.21 20.55 12.93
C ALA A 738 2.29 19.36 12.74
N SER A 739 2.68 18.20 13.24
CA SER A 739 1.80 17.04 13.29
C SER A 739 1.76 16.47 14.69
N TYR A 740 0.57 16.08 15.12
CA TYR A 740 0.31 15.50 16.43
C TYR A 740 -0.65 14.34 16.30
N SER A 741 -0.27 13.19 16.86
CA SER A 741 -1.08 11.99 16.85
C SER A 741 -1.50 11.64 18.28
N LEU A 742 -2.79 11.49 18.46
CA LEU A 742 -3.43 10.99 19.66
C LEU A 742 -4.05 9.63 19.38
N SER A 743 -3.87 8.69 20.26
CA SER A 743 -4.53 7.38 20.16
C SER A 743 -4.88 6.87 21.55
N GLY A 744 -6.09 6.35 21.68
CA GLY A 744 -6.51 5.55 22.83
C GLY A 744 -6.28 4.08 22.52
N LYS A 745 -5.52 3.40 23.35
CA LYS A 745 -5.35 1.94 23.29
C LYS A 745 -6.50 1.28 24.06
N GLY A 746 -7.70 1.30 23.50
CA GLY A 746 -8.77 0.46 24.00
C GLY A 746 -8.66 -0.92 23.35
N SER A 747 -8.88 -1.97 24.09
CA SER A 747 -9.15 -3.30 23.55
C SER A 747 -10.65 -3.51 23.55
N ILE A 748 -11.25 -3.61 22.41
CA ILE A 748 -12.67 -4.01 22.27
C ILE A 748 -12.78 -5.53 22.43
N ASP A 749 -11.75 -6.25 22.06
CA ASP A 749 -11.62 -7.67 22.31
C ASP A 749 -11.10 -7.82 23.74
N GLY A 750 -11.90 -8.42 24.62
CA GLY A 750 -11.55 -8.72 26.00
C GLY A 750 -10.34 -9.65 26.18
N ASN A 751 -9.34 -9.49 25.35
CA ASN A 751 -8.11 -10.27 25.35
C ASN A 751 -7.06 -9.58 26.22
N ASP A 752 -7.26 -9.62 27.54
CA ASP A 752 -6.25 -9.29 28.57
C ASP A 752 -5.15 -10.36 28.63
N GLY A 753 -4.67 -10.85 27.50
CA GLY A 753 -3.56 -11.79 27.50
C GLY A 753 -3.86 -13.14 28.15
N ARG A 754 -5.10 -13.45 28.49
CA ARG A 754 -5.55 -14.76 28.93
C ARG A 754 -6.17 -15.51 27.75
N THR A 755 -5.51 -16.54 27.31
CA THR A 755 -5.98 -17.52 26.35
C THR A 755 -7.15 -18.33 26.93
N GLU A 756 -8.32 -17.74 27.02
CA GLU A 756 -9.56 -18.51 27.00
C GLU A 756 -10.32 -18.10 25.75
N LYS A 757 -10.56 -19.06 24.85
CA LYS A 757 -11.56 -18.97 23.80
C LYS A 757 -12.90 -18.69 24.45
N SER A 758 -13.20 -17.43 24.75
CA SER A 758 -14.56 -17.05 25.10
C SER A 758 -15.34 -17.09 23.78
N SER A 759 -16.22 -18.08 23.70
CA SER A 759 -17.43 -18.02 22.89
C SER A 759 -17.96 -16.59 22.86
N SER A 760 -18.37 -16.13 21.67
CA SER A 760 -19.00 -14.85 21.38
C SER A 760 -19.70 -14.27 22.62
N VAL A 761 -19.00 -13.36 23.32
CA VAL A 761 -19.63 -12.58 24.38
C VAL A 761 -20.62 -11.68 23.67
N ASP A 762 -21.88 -11.91 23.97
CA ASP A 762 -22.97 -11.08 23.52
C ASP A 762 -22.77 -9.66 24.08
N TYR A 763 -22.23 -8.74 23.28
CA TYR A 763 -21.97 -7.36 23.67
C TYR A 763 -23.26 -6.58 23.99
N TYR A 764 -24.43 -7.21 23.81
CA TYR A 764 -25.76 -6.69 24.10
C TYR A 764 -26.39 -7.41 25.28
N GLN A 765 -25.64 -7.60 26.36
CA GLN A 765 -26.24 -8.14 27.58
C GLN A 765 -27.27 -7.15 28.12
N ARG A 766 -28.53 -7.51 28.10
CA ARG A 766 -29.57 -6.75 28.79
C ARG A 766 -29.35 -6.90 30.29
N ILE A 767 -29.06 -5.77 30.92
CA ILE A 767 -28.94 -5.71 32.37
C ILE A 767 -30.30 -5.27 32.94
N TYR A 768 -31.04 -6.20 33.49
CA TYR A 768 -32.35 -5.96 34.05
C TYR A 768 -32.30 -5.37 35.47
N TYR A 769 -31.15 -5.33 36.08
CA TYR A 769 -30.94 -4.72 37.39
C TYR A 769 -29.80 -3.70 37.35
N HIS A 770 -30.02 -2.54 37.93
CA HIS A 770 -28.98 -1.52 38.00
C HIS A 770 -27.76 -2.03 38.77
N PRO A 771 -26.54 -1.98 38.23
CA PRO A 771 -25.38 -2.62 38.84
C PRO A 771 -24.96 -2.03 40.20
N VAL A 772 -25.40 -0.80 40.51
CA VAL A 772 -25.07 -0.09 41.75
C VAL A 772 -26.26 -0.05 42.75
N THR A 773 -27.47 0.20 42.25
CA THR A 773 -28.66 0.36 43.09
C THR A 773 -29.46 -0.93 43.28
N GLY A 774 -29.26 -1.93 42.45
CA GLY A 774 -30.03 -3.19 42.49
C GLY A 774 -31.48 -3.06 42.01
N GLU A 775 -31.91 -1.88 41.51
CA GLU A 775 -33.26 -1.65 41.02
C GLU A 775 -33.56 -2.34 39.71
N TYR A 776 -34.74 -2.94 39.56
CA TYR A 776 -35.21 -3.55 38.35
C TYR A 776 -35.48 -2.51 37.24
N ILE A 777 -34.90 -2.66 36.09
CA ILE A 777 -35.00 -1.78 34.92
C ILE A 777 -35.93 -2.44 33.90
N PRO A 778 -37.14 -1.97 33.66
CA PRO A 778 -38.05 -2.49 32.66
C PRO A 778 -37.45 -2.39 31.26
N GLY A 779 -37.37 -3.51 30.55
CA GLY A 779 -36.79 -3.58 29.21
C GLY A 779 -35.29 -3.79 29.15
N GLY A 780 -34.56 -3.74 30.29
CA GLY A 780 -33.14 -3.93 30.40
C GLY A 780 -32.31 -2.77 29.85
N TRP A 781 -31.15 -2.57 30.39
CA TRP A 781 -30.16 -1.61 29.85
C TRP A 781 -29.32 -2.31 28.76
N LEU A 782 -29.20 -1.67 27.61
CA LEU A 782 -28.26 -2.06 26.60
C LEU A 782 -26.97 -1.24 26.80
N TYR A 783 -25.88 -1.86 27.24
CA TYR A 783 -24.59 -1.23 27.29
C TYR A 783 -24.02 -1.07 25.87
N TYR A 784 -24.08 0.14 25.30
CA TYR A 784 -23.56 0.45 23.97
C TYR A 784 -22.09 0.86 23.95
N THR A 785 -21.48 1.16 25.09
CA THR A 785 -20.15 1.75 25.12
C THR A 785 -19.22 1.00 26.07
N ASN A 786 -18.24 0.35 25.51
CA ASN A 786 -17.05 0.00 26.27
C ASN A 786 -16.22 1.28 26.44
N PRO A 787 -15.89 1.73 27.69
CA PRO A 787 -15.09 2.95 27.90
C PRO A 787 -13.69 2.86 27.29
N ASN A 788 -13.23 1.67 26.91
CA ASN A 788 -11.94 1.43 26.27
C ASN A 788 -12.03 1.31 24.75
N VAL A 789 -12.76 2.19 24.08
CA VAL A 789 -12.87 2.20 22.64
C VAL A 789 -11.53 2.58 22.00
N PRO A 790 -10.98 1.80 21.05
CA PRO A 790 -9.79 2.21 20.32
C PRO A 790 -10.13 3.35 19.37
N TRP A 791 -9.40 4.43 19.49
CA TRP A 791 -9.53 5.59 18.61
C TRP A 791 -8.17 6.19 18.28
N SER A 792 -8.10 6.86 17.17
CA SER A 792 -6.94 7.66 16.77
C SER A 792 -7.38 8.98 16.17
N LEU A 793 -6.68 10.05 16.51
CA LEU A 793 -6.84 11.39 15.97
C LEU A 793 -5.48 11.91 15.55
N ASN A 794 -5.35 12.31 14.29
CA ASN A 794 -4.15 12.90 13.75
C ASN A 794 -4.45 14.33 13.33
N PHE A 795 -3.68 15.26 13.87
CA PHE A 795 -3.72 16.66 13.52
C PHE A 795 -2.48 16.97 12.68
N SER A 796 -2.66 17.65 11.56
CA SER A 796 -1.56 18.17 10.75
C SER A 796 -1.85 19.61 10.38
N GLY A 797 -1.05 20.53 10.93
CA GLY A 797 -1.12 21.95 10.65
C GLY A 797 0.01 22.38 9.74
N SER A 798 -0.25 23.27 8.80
CA SER A 798 0.76 23.92 7.99
C SER A 798 0.52 25.43 7.95
N PHE A 799 1.61 26.16 8.13
CA PHE A 799 1.66 27.62 7.96
C PHE A 799 2.71 27.93 6.92
N ARG A 800 2.37 28.75 5.95
CA ARG A 800 3.30 29.26 4.95
C ARG A 800 3.10 30.75 4.78
N TYR A 801 4.20 31.46 4.81
CA TYR A 801 4.28 32.89 4.54
C TYR A 801 5.21 33.12 3.38
N SER A 802 4.83 33.95 2.43
CA SER A 802 5.71 34.42 1.38
C SER A 802 5.46 35.92 1.10
N ARG A 803 6.54 36.66 0.83
CA ARG A 803 6.51 38.04 0.50
C ARG A 803 7.06 38.26 -0.89
N SER A 804 6.27 38.92 -1.73
CA SER A 804 6.70 39.38 -3.05
C SER A 804 6.52 40.89 -3.19
N TYR A 805 7.29 41.47 -4.06
CA TYR A 805 7.24 42.88 -4.36
C TYR A 805 6.90 43.03 -5.84
N GLN A 806 5.85 43.81 -6.13
CA GLN A 806 5.41 44.07 -7.49
C GLN A 806 5.40 45.58 -7.70
N TYR A 807 6.22 46.07 -8.62
CA TYR A 807 6.22 47.47 -9.01
C TYR A 807 5.14 47.69 -10.07
N ASP A 808 4.27 48.67 -9.80
CA ASP A 808 3.29 49.12 -10.77
C ASP A 808 3.86 50.32 -11.51
N SER A 809 4.15 50.18 -12.78
CA SER A 809 4.73 51.25 -13.61
C SER A 809 3.75 52.38 -13.92
N LYS A 810 2.42 52.14 -13.77
CA LYS A 810 1.43 53.20 -14.01
C LYS A 810 1.26 54.14 -12.82
N THR A 811 1.34 53.60 -11.63
CA THR A 811 1.15 54.35 -10.36
C THR A 811 2.48 54.70 -9.70
N GLU A 812 3.61 54.27 -10.29
CA GLU A 812 4.97 54.38 -9.72
C GLU A 812 5.10 53.89 -8.28
N THR A 813 4.22 52.98 -7.87
CA THR A 813 4.16 52.45 -6.51
C THR A 813 4.69 51.02 -6.40
N LEU A 814 5.40 50.75 -5.31
CA LEU A 814 5.84 49.41 -4.95
C LEU A 814 4.80 48.72 -4.10
N ASN A 815 4.06 47.81 -4.70
CA ASN A 815 3.08 46.99 -4.00
C ASN A 815 3.76 45.81 -3.29
N LYS A 816 3.63 45.79 -1.97
CA LYS A 816 4.13 44.73 -1.12
C LYS A 816 3.01 43.68 -0.91
N LYS A 817 3.13 42.54 -1.55
CA LYS A 817 2.15 41.45 -1.41
C LYS A 817 2.64 40.40 -0.41
N ASN A 818 1.99 40.30 0.73
CA ASN A 818 2.18 39.23 1.70
C ASN A 818 1.13 38.16 1.44
N THR A 819 1.56 36.94 1.21
CA THR A 819 0.67 35.80 1.03
C THR A 819 0.83 34.86 2.21
N TYR A 820 -0.28 34.57 2.86
CA TYR A 820 -0.37 33.62 3.95
C TYR A 820 -1.17 32.41 3.49
N MET A 821 -0.78 31.23 3.95
CA MET A 821 -1.54 30.01 3.79
C MET A 821 -1.47 29.28 5.14
N THR A 822 -2.60 29.04 5.72
CA THR A 822 -2.67 28.35 7.04
C THR A 822 -3.77 27.33 6.97
N THR A 823 -3.40 26.06 7.08
CA THR A 823 -4.34 24.94 7.01
C THR A 823 -4.16 24.02 8.21
N LEU A 824 -5.25 23.49 8.69
CA LEU A 824 -5.30 22.41 9.68
C LEU A 824 -6.08 21.26 9.08
N ASN A 825 -5.49 20.08 9.04
CA ASN A 825 -6.17 18.85 8.67
C ASN A 825 -6.29 17.96 9.90
N VAL A 826 -7.44 17.34 10.06
CA VAL A 826 -7.75 16.42 11.15
C VAL A 826 -8.27 15.13 10.53
N THR A 827 -7.61 14.02 10.85
CA THR A 827 -8.09 12.69 10.49
C THR A 827 -8.32 11.86 11.73
N GLY A 828 -9.47 11.22 11.81
CA GLY A 828 -9.85 10.42 12.96
C GLY A 828 -10.40 9.05 12.55
N ASN A 829 -10.17 8.09 13.41
CA ASN A 829 -10.77 6.76 13.32
C ASN A 829 -11.21 6.34 14.71
N ILE A 830 -12.41 5.81 14.82
CA ILE A 830 -12.98 5.28 16.06
C ILE A 830 -13.76 4.00 15.80
N LYS A 831 -13.46 2.97 16.56
CA LYS A 831 -14.30 1.76 16.63
C LYS A 831 -15.30 1.91 17.77
N LEU A 832 -16.50 2.40 17.49
CA LEU A 832 -17.53 2.60 18.51
C LEU A 832 -18.02 1.29 19.10
N THR A 833 -18.11 0.25 18.28
CA THR A 833 -18.41 -1.12 18.69
C THR A 833 -17.50 -2.08 17.94
N PRO A 834 -17.40 -3.37 18.32
CA PRO A 834 -16.68 -4.36 17.53
C PRO A 834 -17.10 -4.41 16.06
N ARG A 835 -18.35 -4.04 15.79
CA ARG A 835 -18.99 -4.09 14.47
C ARG A 835 -19.03 -2.74 13.75
N LEU A 836 -18.88 -1.60 14.48
CA LEU A 836 -19.00 -0.26 13.90
C LEU A 836 -17.67 0.49 13.95
N ASN A 837 -17.11 0.72 12.79
CA ASN A 837 -15.92 1.56 12.61
C ASN A 837 -16.29 2.83 11.86
N ILE A 838 -15.89 4.00 12.40
CA ILE A 838 -16.12 5.30 11.77
C ILE A 838 -14.77 5.98 11.58
N SER A 839 -14.52 6.45 10.39
CA SER A 839 -13.38 7.30 10.06
C SER A 839 -13.85 8.63 9.48
N ALA A 840 -13.17 9.69 9.86
CA ALA A 840 -13.45 11.04 9.40
C ALA A 840 -12.16 11.75 9.01
N SER A 841 -12.22 12.53 7.94
CA SER A 841 -11.17 13.46 7.56
C SER A 841 -11.80 14.81 7.25
N SER A 842 -11.22 15.88 7.77
CA SER A 842 -11.66 17.25 7.54
C SER A 842 -10.47 18.18 7.64
N GLY A 843 -10.59 19.36 7.07
CA GLY A 843 -9.59 20.40 7.24
C GLY A 843 -10.25 21.78 7.33
N TYR A 844 -9.46 22.75 7.78
CA TYR A 844 -9.87 24.13 7.84
C TYR A 844 -8.79 25.02 7.25
N ASP A 845 -9.19 25.86 6.31
CA ASP A 845 -8.33 26.93 5.77
C ASP A 845 -8.63 28.24 6.53
N PHE A 846 -7.67 28.68 7.33
CA PHE A 846 -7.81 29.89 8.18
C PHE A 846 -7.83 31.19 7.37
N ILE A 847 -7.29 31.18 6.16
CA ILE A 847 -7.26 32.38 5.31
C ILE A 847 -8.56 32.50 4.53
N ALA A 848 -8.99 31.42 3.91
CA ALA A 848 -10.27 31.36 3.22
C ALA A 848 -11.47 31.31 4.20
N LYS A 849 -11.22 31.04 5.51
CA LYS A 849 -12.23 30.86 6.57
C LYS A 849 -13.27 29.82 6.17
N LYS A 850 -12.83 28.72 5.54
CA LYS A 850 -13.68 27.65 5.03
C LYS A 850 -13.20 26.30 5.50
N ILE A 851 -14.16 25.43 5.76
CA ILE A 851 -13.90 24.00 5.93
C ILE A 851 -13.50 23.46 4.56
N THR A 852 -12.44 22.68 4.50
CA THR A 852 -12.02 21.97 3.29
C THR A 852 -12.89 20.73 3.06
N THR A 853 -12.59 19.95 2.06
CA THR A 853 -13.33 18.71 1.80
C THR A 853 -13.36 17.85 3.07
N THR A 854 -14.59 17.54 3.51
CA THR A 854 -14.84 16.70 4.68
C THR A 854 -15.40 15.37 4.21
N GLN A 855 -14.78 14.28 4.64
CA GLN A 855 -15.20 12.91 4.30
C GLN A 855 -15.47 12.13 5.58
N LEU A 856 -16.61 11.47 5.60
CA LEU A 856 -17.03 10.55 6.66
C LEU A 856 -17.21 9.16 6.07
N ASN A 857 -16.61 8.15 6.67
CA ASN A 857 -16.80 6.76 6.29
C ASN A 857 -17.22 5.97 7.52
N ALA A 858 -18.30 5.21 7.40
CA ALA A 858 -18.77 4.30 8.43
C ALA A 858 -18.87 2.89 7.83
N THR A 859 -18.35 1.92 8.56
CA THR A 859 -18.46 0.51 8.20
C THR A 859 -19.09 -0.22 9.38
N TYR A 860 -20.20 -0.90 9.10
CA TYR A 860 -20.93 -1.68 10.09
C TYR A 860 -21.03 -3.13 9.66
N ASP A 861 -20.51 -4.03 10.49
CA ASP A 861 -20.56 -5.46 10.26
C ASP A 861 -21.84 -6.04 10.92
N LEU A 862 -22.76 -6.50 10.11
CA LEU A 862 -24.00 -7.16 10.49
C LEU A 862 -23.85 -8.69 10.55
N HIS A 863 -22.66 -9.20 10.89
CA HIS A 863 -22.36 -10.62 10.91
C HIS A 863 -22.25 -11.23 9.49
N CYS A 864 -23.36 -11.32 8.78
CA CYS A 864 -23.40 -11.89 7.43
C CYS A 864 -23.35 -10.82 6.32
N PHE A 865 -23.59 -9.56 6.68
CA PHE A 865 -23.57 -8.42 5.76
C PHE A 865 -22.63 -7.35 6.26
N ASN A 866 -22.01 -6.65 5.32
CA ASN A 866 -21.22 -5.47 5.60
C ASN A 866 -21.91 -4.25 5.00
N ILE A 867 -22.22 -3.27 5.85
CA ILE A 867 -22.76 -1.98 5.44
C ILE A 867 -21.61 -0.99 5.43
N THR A 868 -21.40 -0.35 4.29
CA THR A 868 -20.43 0.73 4.14
C THR A 868 -21.17 1.99 3.72
N PHE A 869 -20.97 3.05 4.46
CA PHE A 869 -21.48 4.38 4.17
C PHE A 869 -20.31 5.34 4.05
N SER A 870 -20.22 6.06 2.94
CA SER A 870 -19.24 7.11 2.71
C SER A 870 -19.98 8.38 2.34
N TRP A 871 -19.62 9.50 2.96
CA TRP A 871 -20.29 10.77 2.76
C TRP A 871 -19.29 11.92 2.73
N VAL A 872 -19.43 12.79 1.75
CA VAL A 872 -18.69 14.05 1.60
C VAL A 872 -19.67 15.20 1.68
N PRO A 873 -20.01 15.67 2.91
CA PRO A 873 -20.98 16.76 3.10
C PRO A 873 -20.43 18.12 2.69
N VAL A 874 -19.12 18.33 2.73
CA VAL A 874 -18.45 19.60 2.43
C VAL A 874 -17.29 19.36 1.50
N GLY A 875 -17.24 20.07 0.39
CA GLY A 875 -16.18 19.98 -0.62
C GLY A 875 -16.64 20.56 -1.94
N THR A 876 -15.77 20.47 -2.95
CA THR A 876 -16.08 20.89 -4.31
C THR A 876 -17.16 20.00 -4.93
N TRP A 877 -17.23 18.76 -4.49
CA TRP A 877 -18.26 17.80 -4.86
C TRP A 877 -18.80 17.13 -3.61
N GLN A 878 -20.09 17.31 -3.39
CA GLN A 878 -20.81 16.63 -2.32
C GLN A 878 -21.30 15.30 -2.88
N GLN A 879 -21.04 14.23 -2.18
CA GLN A 879 -21.49 12.91 -2.60
C GLN A 879 -21.72 12.00 -1.41
N TYR A 880 -22.57 11.00 -1.60
CA TYR A 880 -22.68 9.89 -0.67
C TYR A 880 -22.65 8.56 -1.41
N SER A 881 -22.25 7.53 -0.71
CA SER A 881 -22.24 6.16 -1.18
C SER A 881 -22.71 5.27 -0.05
N PHE A 882 -23.72 4.47 -0.32
CA PHE A 882 -24.22 3.46 0.58
C PHE A 882 -24.13 2.10 -0.09
N LYS A 883 -23.56 1.11 0.59
CA LYS A 883 -23.36 -0.24 0.08
C LYS A 883 -23.70 -1.25 1.15
N ILE A 884 -24.55 -2.22 0.83
CA ILE A 884 -24.74 -3.44 1.59
C ILE A 884 -24.22 -4.59 0.73
N ALA A 885 -23.39 -5.44 1.28
CA ALA A 885 -22.89 -6.63 0.60
C ALA A 885 -22.78 -7.78 1.60
N ALA A 886 -23.08 -9.00 1.13
CA ALA A 886 -22.83 -10.19 1.93
C ALA A 886 -21.32 -10.38 2.15
N ASN A 887 -20.94 -10.84 3.34
CA ASN A 887 -19.53 -11.09 3.71
C ASN A 887 -18.95 -12.30 2.96
N ALA A 888 -19.78 -13.23 2.51
CA ALA A 888 -19.36 -14.40 1.77
C ALA A 888 -18.99 -14.08 0.34
N ALA A 889 -17.77 -14.43 -0.06
CA ALA A 889 -17.28 -14.21 -1.42
C ALA A 889 -18.16 -14.86 -2.50
N SER A 890 -18.81 -16.00 -2.18
CA SER A 890 -19.67 -16.74 -3.10
C SER A 890 -21.01 -16.07 -3.40
N LEU A 891 -21.51 -15.28 -2.47
CA LEU A 891 -22.82 -14.60 -2.57
C LEU A 891 -22.72 -13.09 -2.60
N ALA A 892 -21.51 -12.54 -2.41
CA ALA A 892 -21.26 -11.11 -2.35
C ALA A 892 -21.74 -10.37 -3.63
N ASP A 893 -21.62 -10.99 -4.78
CA ASP A 893 -22.05 -10.40 -6.06
C ASP A 893 -23.58 -10.48 -6.27
N LEU A 894 -24.22 -11.54 -5.78
CA LEU A 894 -25.67 -11.73 -5.85
C LEU A 894 -26.42 -10.84 -4.85
N LEU A 895 -25.84 -10.64 -3.67
CA LEU A 895 -26.45 -9.93 -2.54
C LEU A 895 -25.75 -8.57 -2.29
N ARG A 896 -25.42 -7.87 -3.36
CA ARG A 896 -24.77 -6.56 -3.29
C ARG A 896 -25.73 -5.46 -3.71
N PHE A 897 -26.09 -4.58 -2.78
CA PHE A 897 -26.79 -3.32 -3.06
C PHE A 897 -25.82 -2.15 -2.92
N LYS A 898 -25.71 -1.31 -3.94
CA LYS A 898 -24.91 -0.09 -3.92
C LYS A 898 -25.74 1.08 -4.46
N LYS A 899 -25.84 2.14 -3.68
CA LYS A 899 -26.35 3.44 -4.12
C LYS A 899 -25.26 4.49 -3.88
N SER A 900 -24.92 5.25 -4.90
CA SER A 900 -23.93 6.34 -4.79
C SER A 900 -24.36 7.49 -5.69
N SER A 901 -24.16 8.71 -5.22
CA SER A 901 -24.12 9.85 -6.13
C SER A 901 -22.79 9.88 -6.87
N SER A 902 -22.78 10.33 -8.10
CA SER A 902 -21.59 10.45 -8.94
C SER A 902 -21.40 11.90 -9.38
N TYR A 903 -20.27 12.19 -10.04
CA TYR A 903 -20.06 13.48 -10.70
C TYR A 903 -21.23 13.86 -11.64
N TRP A 904 -21.82 12.84 -12.27
CA TRP A 904 -22.90 13.00 -13.23
C TRP A 904 -24.28 13.29 -12.62
N ASP A 905 -24.41 13.16 -11.29
CA ASP A 905 -25.63 13.48 -10.54
C ASP A 905 -25.67 14.95 -10.08
N ASN A 906 -24.53 15.67 -10.17
CA ASN A 906 -24.40 17.09 -9.87
C ASN A 906 -24.28 17.90 -11.17
#